data_96066aaf6269bfe1ea6d6746704d8552
#
_entry.id   96066aaf6269bfe1ea6d6746704d8552
#
_cell.length_a   1.000
_cell.length_b   1.000
_cell.length_c   1.000
_cell.angle_alpha   90.00
_cell.angle_beta   90.00
_cell.angle_gamma   90.00
#
_symmetry.space_group_name_H-M   'P 1'
#
loop_
_entity.id
_entity.type
_entity.pdbx_description
1 polymer ?
#
loop_
_entity_poly.entity_id
_entity_poly.type
_entity_poly.pdbx_seq_one_letter_code
_entity_poly.pdbx_strand_id
1 'polypeptide(L)'
;MDHFILHSEYAPTGDQPQAIEELVTGFKEGNQFQTLLGVTGSGKTFTMANVIAKLNLPTLVISHNKTLAAQLYGEFKEFFPENAVEYLVSYYDYYQPEAYVPSSDTYIEKDSAINDEIDKLRHSATAALSERKDVVVVSSVSCIYGLGDPIDYEDMTLSVRPGQIKDMEEVVKRLVDIQYTRNDMDFKRGTFRIRGDIVEIFPVASTDRAIRLEFFGDEIDRISEVDVLTGTALAELSHVVVFPASHYVVAPEKMKEALAKLEDELDLRVKYFKSEDKLIEAQRIKERTNFDIEMMRETGFCSGIENYSGPLSGRPPGSMPFTLIDYFPDEFLIIVDESHITIPQIGGMYAGDRSRKTTLVDYGFRLPSALDNRPLNFTEFENKIDRMLFVSATPSEYEAKHELLRTEQIIRPTGLVDPEISVRPTAGQIDDLISEVKKETEKKNKVLVTTLTKKMAEDLTDYMREAGIRVRYLHSDIDTLERSEIIRDMRLDVFDVLVGINLLREGLDIPEITLVAILDADKEGFLRSETSLIQTIGRAARNADGHVIMYADTITGSMNRAITETERRRAIQMKYNEEHGIIPQTIKKKVRDLISISKKVEEDSSKIIKDAESMSETELKAVIKELTKKMNQAAVELNFELAAKLRDEIIELKKHLVDLTAM
;
A
#
# COMPACT_ATOMS: atom_id res chain seq x y z
N MET A 1 -21.44 -5.92 11.21
CA MET A 1 -21.08 -6.38 12.57
C MET A 1 -20.58 -5.18 13.38
N ASP A 2 -20.72 -5.19 14.70
CA ASP A 2 -20.30 -4.05 15.53
C ASP A 2 -19.10 -4.39 16.43
N HIS A 3 -18.55 -5.59 16.31
CA HIS A 3 -17.44 -6.07 17.13
C HIS A 3 -16.39 -6.81 16.32
N PHE A 4 -15.12 -6.58 16.68
CA PHE A 4 -14.03 -7.36 16.15
C PHE A 4 -13.98 -8.75 16.80
N ILE A 5 -13.86 -9.78 15.96
CA ILE A 5 -13.71 -11.18 16.37
C ILE A 5 -12.29 -11.62 15.98
N LEU A 6 -11.42 -11.72 16.98
CA LEU A 6 -10.03 -12.13 16.77
C LEU A 6 -9.93 -13.66 16.68
N HIS A 7 -9.43 -14.16 15.57
CA HIS A 7 -9.09 -15.55 15.36
C HIS A 7 -7.57 -15.74 15.43
N SER A 8 -7.12 -16.63 16.28
CA SER A 8 -5.71 -17.00 16.37
C SER A 8 -5.53 -18.40 16.97
N GLU A 9 -4.61 -19.16 16.40
CA GLU A 9 -4.16 -20.43 16.98
C GLU A 9 -3.24 -20.23 18.20
N TYR A 10 -2.77 -18.98 18.42
CA TYR A 10 -1.82 -18.62 19.46
C TYR A 10 -2.47 -17.75 20.54
N ALA A 11 -2.05 -17.97 21.77
CA ALA A 11 -2.32 -17.04 22.87
C ALA A 11 -1.17 -16.04 23.03
N PRO A 12 -1.42 -14.82 23.54
CA PRO A 12 -0.37 -13.87 23.87
C PRO A 12 0.66 -14.46 24.85
N THR A 13 1.95 -14.34 24.53
CA THR A 13 3.07 -14.88 25.32
C THR A 13 4.18 -13.83 25.51
N GLY A 14 5.10 -14.10 26.43
CA GLY A 14 6.21 -13.17 26.72
C GLY A 14 5.70 -11.84 27.24
N ASP A 15 6.13 -10.74 26.61
CA ASP A 15 5.73 -9.37 26.95
C ASP A 15 4.36 -8.99 26.38
N GLN A 16 3.79 -9.79 25.46
CA GLN A 16 2.55 -9.44 24.76
C GLN A 16 1.37 -9.21 25.70
N PRO A 17 1.08 -10.07 26.71
CA PRO A 17 -0.06 -9.84 27.61
C PRO A 17 0.02 -8.50 28.32
N GLN A 18 1.19 -8.15 28.87
CA GLN A 18 1.43 -6.87 29.53
C GLN A 18 1.30 -5.70 28.57
N ALA A 19 1.96 -5.79 27.40
CA ALA A 19 1.90 -4.73 26.40
C ALA A 19 0.47 -4.44 25.93
N ILE A 20 -0.32 -5.48 25.66
CA ILE A 20 -1.72 -5.36 25.28
C ILE A 20 -2.54 -4.66 26.40
N GLU A 21 -2.35 -5.07 27.64
CA GLU A 21 -3.10 -4.50 28.77
C GLU A 21 -2.76 -3.05 29.01
N GLU A 22 -1.47 -2.71 29.02
CA GLU A 22 -0.98 -1.34 29.20
C GLU A 22 -1.49 -0.41 28.09
N LEU A 23 -1.38 -0.81 26.83
CA LEU A 23 -1.83 -0.01 25.67
C LEU A 23 -3.35 0.19 25.70
N VAL A 24 -4.13 -0.85 25.95
CA VAL A 24 -5.59 -0.76 26.01
C VAL A 24 -6.05 0.12 27.17
N THR A 25 -5.44 -0.04 28.34
CA THR A 25 -5.74 0.76 29.52
C THR A 25 -5.42 2.21 29.28
N GLY A 26 -4.23 2.53 28.77
CA GLY A 26 -3.82 3.89 28.49
C GLY A 26 -4.74 4.62 27.50
N PHE A 27 -5.17 3.95 26.41
CA PHE A 27 -6.14 4.53 25.47
C PHE A 27 -7.53 4.75 26.12
N LYS A 28 -7.97 3.83 26.98
CA LYS A 28 -9.24 4.00 27.73
C LYS A 28 -9.17 5.12 28.77
N GLU A 29 -8.00 5.40 29.30
CA GLU A 29 -7.75 6.52 30.23
C GLU A 29 -7.58 7.86 29.51
N GLY A 30 -7.56 7.87 28.17
CA GLY A 30 -7.50 9.08 27.35
C GLY A 30 -6.12 9.46 26.83
N ASN A 31 -5.14 8.56 26.88
CA ASN A 31 -3.86 8.79 26.21
C ASN A 31 -4.09 8.93 24.71
N GLN A 32 -3.64 10.05 24.12
CA GLN A 32 -3.73 10.26 22.68
C GLN A 32 -2.63 9.51 21.90
N PHE A 33 -1.42 9.50 22.45
CA PHE A 33 -0.24 8.92 21.80
C PHE A 33 0.42 7.88 22.71
N GLN A 34 0.66 6.70 22.17
CA GLN A 34 1.38 5.64 22.86
C GLN A 34 2.37 4.95 21.92
N THR A 35 3.43 4.36 22.46
CA THR A 35 4.46 3.66 21.71
C THR A 35 4.57 2.20 22.12
N LEU A 36 4.50 1.29 21.15
CA LEU A 36 4.93 -0.09 21.25
C LEU A 36 6.36 -0.21 20.70
N LEU A 37 7.34 -0.30 21.60
CA LEU A 37 8.70 -0.64 21.22
C LEU A 37 8.78 -2.16 21.09
N GLY A 38 8.65 -2.65 19.87
CA GLY A 38 8.63 -4.10 19.61
C GLY A 38 9.79 -4.54 18.72
N VAL A 39 10.65 -5.44 19.22
CA VAL A 39 11.75 -5.97 18.42
C VAL A 39 11.25 -6.81 17.25
N THR A 40 12.09 -6.99 16.24
CA THR A 40 11.76 -7.83 15.09
C THR A 40 11.52 -9.29 15.56
N GLY A 41 10.39 -9.86 15.15
CA GLY A 41 10.02 -11.23 15.51
C GLY A 41 9.35 -11.41 16.87
N SER A 42 9.04 -10.31 17.58
CA SER A 42 8.28 -10.39 18.85
C SER A 42 6.77 -10.57 18.69
N GLY A 43 6.25 -10.54 17.44
CA GLY A 43 4.82 -10.66 17.16
C GLY A 43 4.04 -9.36 17.31
N LYS A 44 4.62 -8.22 16.90
CA LYS A 44 3.97 -6.90 16.95
C LYS A 44 2.58 -6.87 16.31
N THR A 45 2.42 -7.48 15.13
CA THR A 45 1.13 -7.52 14.41
C THR A 45 0.04 -8.20 15.25
N PHE A 46 0.40 -9.28 15.93
CA PHE A 46 -0.54 -9.98 16.83
C PHE A 46 -0.94 -9.11 18.04
N THR A 47 0.01 -8.36 18.60
CA THR A 47 -0.27 -7.38 19.66
C THR A 47 -1.19 -6.28 19.16
N MET A 48 -0.94 -5.72 17.97
CA MET A 48 -1.81 -4.73 17.32
C MET A 48 -3.23 -5.28 17.15
N ALA A 49 -3.38 -6.52 16.64
CA ALA A 49 -4.68 -7.16 16.46
C ALA A 49 -5.44 -7.31 17.79
N ASN A 50 -4.75 -7.69 18.86
CA ASN A 50 -5.36 -7.77 20.20
C ASN A 50 -5.79 -6.40 20.72
N VAL A 51 -5.02 -5.35 20.51
CA VAL A 51 -5.36 -3.98 20.89
C VAL A 51 -6.62 -3.52 20.14
N ILE A 52 -6.67 -3.75 18.81
CA ILE A 52 -7.84 -3.45 17.97
C ILE A 52 -9.09 -4.16 18.51
N ALA A 53 -9.00 -5.48 18.73
CA ALA A 53 -10.13 -6.27 19.23
C ALA A 53 -10.63 -5.80 20.59
N LYS A 54 -9.73 -5.42 21.51
CA LYS A 54 -10.11 -4.99 22.88
C LYS A 54 -10.60 -3.55 22.96
N LEU A 55 -10.13 -2.66 22.09
CA LEU A 55 -10.64 -1.29 21.99
C LEU A 55 -11.94 -1.24 21.20
N ASN A 56 -12.11 -2.13 20.24
CA ASN A 56 -13.29 -2.21 19.37
C ASN A 56 -13.56 -0.90 18.61
N LEU A 57 -12.53 -0.27 18.08
CA LEU A 57 -12.59 0.97 17.33
C LEU A 57 -12.21 0.74 15.86
N PRO A 58 -12.87 1.41 14.90
CA PRO A 58 -12.38 1.46 13.53
C PRO A 58 -10.91 1.87 13.51
N THR A 59 -10.11 1.19 12.73
CA THR A 59 -8.65 1.35 12.82
C THR A 59 -8.02 1.62 11.45
N LEU A 60 -7.18 2.65 11.37
CA LEU A 60 -6.31 2.93 10.24
C LEU A 60 -4.89 2.47 10.56
N VAL A 61 -4.36 1.52 9.81
CA VAL A 61 -2.97 1.06 9.91
C VAL A 61 -2.16 1.68 8.78
N ILE A 62 -1.16 2.49 9.11
CA ILE A 62 -0.33 3.19 8.12
C ILE A 62 1.06 2.55 8.08
N SER A 63 1.49 2.17 6.88
CA SER A 63 2.84 1.67 6.62
C SER A 63 3.53 2.54 5.56
N HIS A 64 4.86 2.64 5.62
CA HIS A 64 5.63 3.52 4.75
C HIS A 64 5.73 3.06 3.29
N ASN A 65 5.37 1.80 2.96
CA ASN A 65 5.34 1.31 1.58
C ASN A 65 4.22 0.30 1.30
N LYS A 66 3.95 0.07 0.01
CA LYS A 66 2.90 -0.83 -0.46
C LYS A 66 3.12 -2.29 -0.07
N THR A 67 4.36 -2.76 -0.09
CA THR A 67 4.71 -4.17 0.17
C THR A 67 4.44 -4.54 1.64
N LEU A 68 4.87 -3.69 2.57
CA LEU A 68 4.59 -3.90 4.00
C LEU A 68 3.10 -3.73 4.30
N ALA A 69 2.44 -2.75 3.67
CA ALA A 69 1.00 -2.60 3.79
C ALA A 69 0.26 -3.87 3.30
N ALA A 70 0.68 -4.47 2.19
CA ALA A 70 0.11 -5.72 1.69
C ALA A 70 0.35 -6.90 2.64
N GLN A 71 1.53 -6.99 3.23
CA GLN A 71 1.83 -8.01 4.25
C GLN A 71 0.92 -7.86 5.47
N LEU A 72 0.83 -6.65 6.04
CA LEU A 72 -0.05 -6.36 7.19
C LEU A 72 -1.52 -6.65 6.87
N TYR A 73 -1.98 -6.26 5.68
CA TYR A 73 -3.32 -6.57 5.21
C TYR A 73 -3.61 -8.07 5.22
N GLY A 74 -2.67 -8.89 4.71
CA GLY A 74 -2.79 -10.35 4.75
C GLY A 74 -2.84 -10.90 6.17
N GLU A 75 -1.94 -10.42 7.06
CA GLU A 75 -1.91 -10.84 8.46
C GLU A 75 -3.20 -10.45 9.21
N PHE A 76 -3.71 -9.22 9.02
CA PHE A 76 -4.96 -8.79 9.64
C PHE A 76 -6.18 -9.55 9.10
N LYS A 77 -6.20 -9.93 7.82
CA LYS A 77 -7.26 -10.80 7.27
C LYS A 77 -7.29 -12.19 7.90
N GLU A 78 -6.12 -12.73 8.23
CA GLU A 78 -6.04 -14.00 8.98
C GLU A 78 -6.56 -13.83 10.41
N PHE A 79 -6.27 -12.70 11.07
CA PHE A 79 -6.75 -12.42 12.42
C PHE A 79 -8.22 -12.03 12.50
N PHE A 80 -8.78 -11.41 11.46
CA PHE A 80 -10.14 -10.90 11.42
C PHE A 80 -10.92 -11.37 10.18
N PRO A 81 -11.09 -12.68 9.98
CA PRO A 81 -11.71 -13.22 8.76
C PRO A 81 -13.19 -12.84 8.58
N GLU A 82 -13.91 -12.49 9.67
CA GLU A 82 -15.32 -12.12 9.67
C GLU A 82 -15.54 -10.59 9.64
N ASN A 83 -14.50 -9.82 9.92
CA ASN A 83 -14.56 -8.36 9.96
C ASN A 83 -14.10 -7.73 8.63
N ALA A 84 -14.38 -6.46 8.45
CA ALA A 84 -13.93 -5.73 7.26
C ALA A 84 -12.45 -5.36 7.41
N VAL A 85 -11.58 -6.11 6.77
CA VAL A 85 -10.17 -5.74 6.61
C VAL A 85 -9.97 -5.28 5.18
N GLU A 86 -9.62 -4.01 5.02
CA GLU A 86 -9.57 -3.30 3.75
C GLU A 86 -8.17 -2.80 3.43
N TYR A 87 -7.90 -2.55 2.14
CA TYR A 87 -6.59 -2.15 1.65
C TYR A 87 -6.68 -0.89 0.80
N LEU A 88 -5.99 0.18 1.22
CA LEU A 88 -5.99 1.44 0.50
C LEU A 88 -4.58 1.96 0.28
N VAL A 89 -4.05 1.78 -0.92
CA VAL A 89 -2.75 2.32 -1.34
C VAL A 89 -2.92 3.10 -2.65
N SER A 90 -1.84 3.69 -3.15
CA SER A 90 -1.88 4.29 -4.49
C SER A 90 -2.22 3.21 -5.54
N TYR A 91 -3.26 3.45 -6.34
CA TYR A 91 -3.76 2.52 -7.36
C TYR A 91 -2.98 2.52 -8.67
N TYR A 92 -1.88 3.26 -8.73
CA TYR A 92 -1.01 3.27 -9.88
C TYR A 92 0.06 2.18 -9.79
N ASP A 93 0.16 1.31 -10.79
CA ASP A 93 1.28 0.38 -10.96
C ASP A 93 2.53 1.14 -11.36
N TYR A 94 2.36 2.06 -12.32
CA TYR A 94 3.34 3.06 -12.73
C TYR A 94 2.74 4.45 -12.57
N TYR A 95 3.50 5.37 -12.01
CA TYR A 95 3.07 6.76 -11.83
C TYR A 95 4.19 7.74 -12.13
N GLN A 96 4.07 8.42 -13.26
CA GLN A 96 4.85 9.61 -13.58
C GLN A 96 3.98 10.84 -13.32
N PRO A 97 4.25 11.62 -12.28
CA PRO A 97 3.48 12.81 -12.01
C PRO A 97 3.67 13.85 -13.12
N GLU A 98 2.60 14.56 -13.43
CA GLU A 98 2.67 15.74 -14.30
C GLU A 98 3.70 16.74 -13.74
N ALA A 99 4.63 17.18 -14.56
CA ALA A 99 5.67 18.12 -14.17
C ALA A 99 6.10 19.00 -15.36
N TYR A 100 6.66 20.15 -15.03
CA TYR A 100 7.30 21.01 -16.01
C TYR A 100 8.70 21.40 -15.54
N VAL A 101 9.67 21.29 -16.43
CA VAL A 101 11.08 21.64 -16.20
C VAL A 101 11.40 22.92 -16.99
N PRO A 102 11.36 24.10 -16.35
CA PRO A 102 11.55 25.38 -17.06
C PRO A 102 12.90 25.51 -17.75
N SER A 103 13.96 24.92 -17.19
CA SER A 103 15.33 25.01 -17.74
C SER A 103 15.50 24.34 -19.09
N SER A 104 14.70 23.31 -19.40
CA SER A 104 14.72 22.58 -20.66
C SER A 104 13.45 22.75 -21.49
N ASP A 105 12.49 23.58 -21.03
CA ASP A 105 11.15 23.74 -21.62
C ASP A 105 10.48 22.38 -21.88
N THR A 106 10.62 21.48 -20.91
CA THR A 106 10.12 20.11 -21.04
C THR A 106 8.87 19.92 -20.18
N TYR A 107 7.74 19.67 -20.83
CA TYR A 107 6.53 19.23 -20.14
C TYR A 107 6.51 17.71 -20.10
N ILE A 108 6.32 17.19 -18.89
CA ILE A 108 6.15 15.78 -18.61
C ILE A 108 4.66 15.56 -18.34
N GLU A 109 3.99 14.90 -19.28
CA GLU A 109 2.58 14.55 -19.10
C GLU A 109 2.42 13.51 -17.99
N LYS A 110 1.27 13.58 -17.29
CA LYS A 110 0.92 12.52 -16.33
C LYS A 110 0.78 11.22 -17.10
N ASP A 111 1.63 10.26 -16.79
CA ASP A 111 1.53 8.90 -17.28
C ASP A 111 1.27 7.95 -16.11
N SER A 112 0.24 7.13 -16.22
CA SER A 112 -0.15 6.25 -15.13
C SER A 112 -0.93 5.05 -15.65
N ALA A 113 -0.54 3.86 -15.21
CA ALA A 113 -1.33 2.66 -15.36
C ALA A 113 -2.13 2.42 -14.07
N ILE A 114 -3.45 2.39 -14.18
CA ILE A 114 -4.34 2.12 -13.05
C ILE A 114 -4.45 0.61 -12.87
N ASN A 115 -4.21 0.16 -11.66
CA ASN A 115 -4.45 -1.22 -11.25
C ASN A 115 -5.91 -1.38 -10.81
N ASP A 116 -6.71 -2.07 -11.63
CA ASP A 116 -8.14 -2.27 -11.38
C ASP A 116 -8.43 -3.00 -10.06
N GLU A 117 -7.56 -3.92 -9.64
CA GLU A 117 -7.74 -4.63 -8.37
C GLU A 117 -7.49 -3.71 -7.16
N ILE A 118 -6.45 -2.87 -7.22
CA ILE A 118 -6.19 -1.89 -6.17
C ILE A 118 -7.29 -0.83 -6.15
N ASP A 119 -7.77 -0.39 -7.30
CA ASP A 119 -8.89 0.56 -7.39
C ASP A 119 -10.16 -0.01 -6.75
N LYS A 120 -10.49 -1.26 -7.04
CA LYS A 120 -11.59 -2.00 -6.39
C LYS A 120 -11.45 -2.01 -4.86
N LEU A 121 -10.26 -2.34 -4.35
CA LEU A 121 -10.00 -2.39 -2.90
C LEU A 121 -10.12 -1.01 -2.25
N ARG A 122 -9.78 0.08 -2.96
CA ARG A 122 -9.98 1.45 -2.47
C ARG A 122 -11.45 1.80 -2.33
N HIS A 123 -12.27 1.44 -3.32
CA HIS A 123 -13.72 1.60 -3.24
C HIS A 123 -14.35 0.73 -2.16
N SER A 124 -13.84 -0.50 -1.97
CA SER A 124 -14.25 -1.36 -0.86
C SER A 124 -13.99 -0.72 0.50
N ALA A 125 -12.81 -0.11 0.67
CA ALA A 125 -12.43 0.54 1.93
C ALA A 125 -13.37 1.71 2.29
N THR A 126 -13.67 2.60 1.34
CA THR A 126 -14.57 3.74 1.60
C THR A 126 -16.02 3.28 1.83
N ALA A 127 -16.51 2.30 1.09
CA ALA A 127 -17.82 1.72 1.30
C ALA A 127 -17.93 1.04 2.68
N ALA A 128 -16.93 0.25 3.08
CA ALA A 128 -16.90 -0.42 4.38
C ALA A 128 -16.92 0.58 5.54
N LEU A 129 -16.18 1.68 5.45
CA LEU A 129 -16.17 2.73 6.48
C LEU A 129 -17.54 3.41 6.64
N SER A 130 -18.31 3.57 5.54
CA SER A 130 -19.67 4.13 5.60
C SER A 130 -20.71 3.15 6.13
N GLU A 131 -20.51 1.83 5.97
CA GLU A 131 -21.52 0.82 6.32
C GLU A 131 -21.25 0.09 7.65
N ARG A 132 -19.99 0.02 8.11
CA ARG A 132 -19.56 -0.83 9.22
C ARG A 132 -18.74 -0.06 10.25
N LYS A 133 -18.73 -0.58 11.48
CA LYS A 133 -17.90 -0.06 12.59
C LYS A 133 -16.68 -0.96 12.87
N ASP A 134 -16.73 -2.19 12.43
CA ASP A 134 -15.67 -3.20 12.62
C ASP A 134 -14.72 -3.23 11.41
N VAL A 135 -14.10 -2.09 11.11
CA VAL A 135 -13.26 -1.90 9.92
C VAL A 135 -11.81 -1.65 10.29
N VAL A 136 -10.90 -2.41 9.68
CA VAL A 136 -9.46 -2.14 9.69
C VAL A 136 -9.04 -1.78 8.28
N VAL A 137 -8.59 -0.56 8.05
CA VAL A 137 -8.01 -0.15 6.76
C VAL A 137 -6.50 -0.14 6.87
N VAL A 138 -5.84 -0.98 6.09
CA VAL A 138 -4.38 -0.96 5.96
C VAL A 138 -3.99 -0.10 4.77
N SER A 139 -3.19 0.93 5.01
CA SER A 139 -2.83 1.91 4.00
C SER A 139 -1.33 2.20 3.97
N SER A 140 -0.86 2.68 2.83
CA SER A 140 0.41 3.40 2.76
C SER A 140 0.20 4.87 3.12
N VAL A 141 1.27 5.68 3.13
CA VAL A 141 1.16 7.13 3.34
C VAL A 141 0.24 7.85 2.34
N SER A 142 -0.25 7.15 1.32
CA SER A 142 -1.26 7.68 0.40
C SER A 142 -2.59 8.04 1.07
N CYS A 143 -2.86 7.58 2.28
CA CYS A 143 -4.05 7.94 3.07
C CYS A 143 -4.15 9.44 3.38
N ILE A 144 -3.05 10.20 3.35
CA ILE A 144 -3.05 11.65 3.57
C ILE A 144 -3.27 12.48 2.31
N TYR A 145 -3.34 11.84 1.12
CA TYR A 145 -3.65 12.52 -0.13
C TYR A 145 -5.14 12.79 -0.28
N GLY A 146 -5.45 13.84 -1.06
CA GLY A 146 -6.81 14.24 -1.38
C GLY A 146 -7.65 13.07 -1.92
N LEU A 147 -8.82 12.91 -1.34
CA LEU A 147 -9.90 12.03 -1.75
C LEU A 147 -11.17 12.87 -1.92
N GLY A 148 -12.24 12.32 -2.47
CA GLY A 148 -13.52 13.03 -2.55
C GLY A 148 -14.09 13.38 -1.18
N ASP A 149 -15.07 14.29 -1.17
CA ASP A 149 -15.79 14.65 0.03
C ASP A 149 -16.63 13.44 0.53
N PRO A 150 -16.43 12.95 1.76
CA PRO A 150 -17.17 11.80 2.28
C PRO A 150 -18.69 12.05 2.33
N ILE A 151 -19.12 13.29 2.59
CA ILE A 151 -20.56 13.64 2.60
C ILE A 151 -21.14 13.51 1.20
N ASP A 152 -20.45 14.05 0.18
CA ASP A 152 -20.91 13.91 -1.20
C ASP A 152 -20.91 12.43 -1.63
N TYR A 153 -19.92 11.64 -1.18
CA TYR A 153 -19.82 10.21 -1.50
C TYR A 153 -20.99 9.41 -0.91
N GLU A 154 -21.40 9.70 0.33
CA GLU A 154 -22.55 9.07 1.01
C GLU A 154 -23.89 9.54 0.44
N ASP A 155 -24.07 10.85 0.24
CA ASP A 155 -25.28 11.43 -0.30
C ASP A 155 -25.56 10.98 -1.73
N MET A 156 -24.51 10.69 -2.51
CA MET A 156 -24.61 10.25 -3.90
C MET A 156 -24.74 8.72 -4.04
N THR A 157 -25.26 8.01 -3.05
CA THR A 157 -25.56 6.58 -3.15
C THR A 157 -26.93 6.32 -3.81
N LEU A 158 -27.11 5.11 -4.34
CA LEU A 158 -28.42 4.57 -4.74
C LEU A 158 -28.85 3.54 -3.71
N SER A 159 -29.84 3.89 -2.89
CA SER A 159 -30.45 3.00 -1.89
C SER A 159 -31.81 2.55 -2.35
N VAL A 160 -32.04 1.23 -2.43
CA VAL A 160 -33.31 0.64 -2.90
C VAL A 160 -33.72 -0.59 -2.09
N ARG A 161 -35.04 -0.83 -2.03
CA ARG A 161 -35.66 -1.97 -1.31
C ARG A 161 -36.78 -2.59 -2.17
N PRO A 162 -37.03 -3.89 -2.04
CA PRO A 162 -38.22 -4.51 -2.63
C PRO A 162 -39.51 -3.84 -2.13
N GLY A 163 -40.49 -3.68 -3.00
CA GLY A 163 -41.75 -2.98 -2.70
C GLY A 163 -41.66 -1.46 -2.77
N GLN A 164 -40.50 -0.89 -3.10
CA GLN A 164 -40.34 0.54 -3.27
C GLN A 164 -40.92 1.00 -4.61
N ILE A 165 -41.78 2.00 -4.60
CA ILE A 165 -42.27 2.65 -5.82
C ILE A 165 -41.18 3.62 -6.28
N LYS A 166 -40.52 3.27 -7.34
CA LYS A 166 -39.43 4.05 -7.96
C LYS A 166 -39.28 3.62 -9.42
N ASP A 167 -39.50 4.56 -10.32
CA ASP A 167 -39.40 4.29 -11.74
C ASP A 167 -37.99 3.81 -12.14
N MET A 168 -37.93 2.88 -13.07
CA MET A 168 -36.66 2.40 -13.64
C MET A 168 -35.81 3.52 -14.23
N GLU A 169 -36.43 4.51 -14.88
CA GLU A 169 -35.73 5.68 -15.45
C GLU A 169 -35.04 6.53 -14.35
N GLU A 170 -35.68 6.68 -13.18
CA GLU A 170 -35.09 7.37 -12.02
C GLU A 170 -33.85 6.60 -11.49
N VAL A 171 -33.94 5.26 -11.42
CA VAL A 171 -32.82 4.43 -11.00
C VAL A 171 -31.67 4.54 -11.99
N VAL A 172 -31.95 4.44 -13.29
CA VAL A 172 -30.96 4.59 -14.36
C VAL A 172 -30.30 5.96 -14.33
N LYS A 173 -31.10 7.03 -14.18
CA LYS A 173 -30.58 8.38 -14.05
C LYS A 173 -29.65 8.49 -12.84
N ARG A 174 -30.05 7.95 -11.68
CA ARG A 174 -29.22 7.96 -10.48
C ARG A 174 -27.91 7.20 -10.67
N LEU A 175 -27.93 6.06 -11.38
CA LEU A 175 -26.71 5.31 -11.71
C LEU A 175 -25.74 6.15 -12.55
N VAL A 176 -26.25 6.89 -13.53
CA VAL A 176 -25.43 7.83 -14.34
C VAL A 176 -24.89 8.98 -13.47
N ASP A 177 -25.71 9.56 -12.61
CA ASP A 177 -25.30 10.63 -11.70
C ASP A 177 -24.17 10.19 -10.75
N ILE A 178 -24.16 8.90 -10.34
CA ILE A 178 -23.12 8.31 -9.50
C ILE A 178 -21.98 7.66 -10.31
N GLN A 179 -21.86 8.06 -11.59
CA GLN A 179 -20.76 7.73 -12.52
C GLN A 179 -20.70 6.27 -12.97
N TYR A 180 -21.81 5.52 -12.92
CA TYR A 180 -21.92 4.24 -13.62
C TYR A 180 -22.20 4.47 -15.10
N THR A 181 -21.57 3.67 -15.95
CA THR A 181 -21.81 3.73 -17.40
C THR A 181 -22.69 2.57 -17.85
N ARG A 182 -23.65 2.84 -18.77
CA ARG A 182 -24.41 1.76 -19.39
C ARG A 182 -23.54 1.00 -20.36
N ASN A 183 -23.44 -0.31 -20.20
CA ASN A 183 -22.76 -1.17 -21.12
C ASN A 183 -23.46 -2.54 -21.17
N ASP A 184 -24.26 -2.77 -22.22
CA ASP A 184 -25.02 -3.99 -22.39
C ASP A 184 -24.16 -5.13 -22.96
N MET A 185 -22.99 -4.84 -23.54
CA MET A 185 -22.09 -5.80 -24.19
C MET A 185 -20.94 -6.26 -23.28
N ASP A 186 -20.23 -5.31 -22.68
CA ASP A 186 -19.09 -5.58 -21.79
C ASP A 186 -19.47 -5.19 -20.36
N PHE A 187 -20.02 -6.19 -19.63
CA PHE A 187 -20.50 -5.99 -18.27
C PHE A 187 -19.34 -6.14 -17.27
N LYS A 188 -18.77 -5.02 -16.88
CA LYS A 188 -17.62 -4.89 -15.98
C LYS A 188 -17.93 -4.00 -14.79
N ARG A 189 -17.02 -3.94 -13.83
CA ARG A 189 -17.13 -3.05 -12.66
C ARG A 189 -17.44 -1.59 -13.06
N GLY A 190 -18.31 -0.94 -12.31
CA GLY A 190 -18.74 0.43 -12.60
C GLY A 190 -19.67 0.55 -13.82
N THR A 191 -20.22 -0.56 -14.32
CA THR A 191 -21.23 -0.53 -15.39
C THR A 191 -22.57 -1.09 -14.92
N PHE A 192 -23.61 -0.72 -15.63
CA PHE A 192 -24.93 -1.32 -15.52
C PHE A 192 -25.46 -1.69 -16.91
N ARG A 193 -26.38 -2.64 -16.96
CA ARG A 193 -27.08 -3.03 -18.20
C ARG A 193 -28.56 -3.20 -17.96
N ILE A 194 -29.36 -3.06 -19.02
CA ILE A 194 -30.80 -3.13 -18.97
C ILE A 194 -31.30 -4.19 -19.92
N ARG A 195 -32.17 -5.09 -19.43
CA ARG A 195 -32.78 -6.14 -20.23
C ARG A 195 -34.28 -6.26 -19.87
N GLY A 196 -35.14 -5.63 -20.67
CA GLY A 196 -36.58 -5.53 -20.36
C GLY A 196 -36.77 -4.75 -19.05
N ASP A 197 -37.48 -5.35 -18.11
CA ASP A 197 -37.79 -4.76 -16.80
C ASP A 197 -36.71 -5.09 -15.74
N ILE A 198 -35.49 -5.39 -16.17
CA ILE A 198 -34.37 -5.77 -15.29
C ILE A 198 -33.22 -4.78 -15.49
N VAL A 199 -32.72 -4.26 -14.38
CA VAL A 199 -31.46 -3.50 -14.31
C VAL A 199 -30.45 -4.33 -13.54
N GLU A 200 -29.32 -4.62 -14.16
CA GLU A 200 -28.19 -5.28 -13.51
C GLU A 200 -27.05 -4.28 -13.33
N ILE A 201 -26.52 -4.21 -12.14
CA ILE A 201 -25.48 -3.24 -11.71
C ILE A 201 -24.28 -4.04 -11.25
N PHE A 202 -23.09 -3.73 -11.78
CA PHE A 202 -21.86 -4.34 -11.29
C PHE A 202 -21.12 -3.33 -10.40
N PRO A 203 -21.24 -3.45 -9.06
CA PRO A 203 -20.64 -2.49 -8.12
C PRO A 203 -19.12 -2.41 -8.27
N VAL A 204 -18.56 -1.19 -8.10
CA VAL A 204 -17.11 -0.94 -8.24
C VAL A 204 -16.27 -1.67 -7.21
N ALA A 205 -16.82 -1.96 -6.04
CA ALA A 205 -16.17 -2.69 -4.96
C ALA A 205 -16.28 -4.22 -5.09
N SER A 206 -17.07 -4.74 -6.05
CA SER A 206 -17.33 -6.17 -6.21
C SER A 206 -16.34 -6.85 -7.15
N THR A 207 -16.07 -8.15 -6.92
CA THR A 207 -15.18 -8.96 -7.75
C THR A 207 -15.94 -9.76 -8.81
N ASP A 208 -17.06 -10.38 -8.45
CA ASP A 208 -17.78 -11.39 -9.24
C ASP A 208 -19.29 -11.34 -9.05
N ARG A 209 -19.79 -10.37 -8.27
CA ARG A 209 -21.19 -10.24 -7.91
C ARG A 209 -21.79 -8.97 -8.45
N ALA A 210 -22.95 -9.09 -9.07
CA ALA A 210 -23.75 -7.96 -9.51
C ALA A 210 -25.08 -7.93 -8.75
N ILE A 211 -25.69 -6.76 -8.71
CA ILE A 211 -27.02 -6.51 -8.16
C ILE A 211 -28.00 -6.53 -9.32
N ARG A 212 -29.06 -7.34 -9.20
CA ARG A 212 -30.17 -7.39 -10.16
C ARG A 212 -31.41 -6.80 -9.51
N LEU A 213 -31.94 -5.76 -10.13
CA LEU A 213 -33.21 -5.14 -9.78
C LEU A 213 -34.26 -5.57 -10.80
N GLU A 214 -35.33 -6.21 -10.35
CA GLU A 214 -36.46 -6.62 -11.19
C GLU A 214 -37.63 -5.68 -10.91
N PHE A 215 -38.20 -5.09 -11.96
CA PHE A 215 -39.29 -4.12 -11.87
C PHE A 215 -40.61 -4.74 -12.30
N PHE A 216 -41.69 -4.34 -11.64
CA PHE A 216 -43.05 -4.59 -12.07
C PHE A 216 -43.79 -3.25 -12.17
N GLY A 217 -43.85 -2.69 -13.39
CA GLY A 217 -44.24 -1.29 -13.59
C GLY A 217 -43.26 -0.34 -12.92
N ASP A 218 -43.75 0.52 -12.02
CA ASP A 218 -42.95 1.50 -11.29
C ASP A 218 -42.48 0.99 -9.92
N GLU A 219 -42.68 -0.31 -9.63
CA GLU A 219 -42.30 -0.91 -8.35
C GLU A 219 -41.11 -1.83 -8.53
N ILE A 220 -40.15 -1.77 -7.57
CA ILE A 220 -39.05 -2.74 -7.48
C ILE A 220 -39.61 -4.01 -6.84
N ASP A 221 -39.89 -5.03 -7.65
CA ASP A 221 -40.49 -6.29 -7.21
C ASP A 221 -39.48 -7.15 -6.42
N ARG A 222 -38.25 -7.29 -6.96
CA ARG A 222 -37.23 -8.12 -6.34
C ARG A 222 -35.83 -7.54 -6.52
N ILE A 223 -34.98 -7.77 -5.50
CA ILE A 223 -33.55 -7.45 -5.54
C ILE A 223 -32.76 -8.75 -5.30
N SER A 224 -31.83 -9.07 -6.17
CA SER A 224 -31.01 -10.28 -6.04
C SER A 224 -29.53 -9.97 -6.24
N GLU A 225 -28.68 -10.64 -5.47
CA GLU A 225 -27.27 -10.75 -5.76
C GLU A 225 -27.06 -11.86 -6.77
N VAL A 226 -26.33 -11.60 -7.86
CA VAL A 226 -26.13 -12.56 -8.94
C VAL A 226 -24.65 -12.73 -9.25
N ASP A 227 -24.24 -13.93 -9.60
CA ASP A 227 -22.90 -14.20 -10.14
C ASP A 227 -22.78 -13.61 -11.54
N VAL A 228 -21.77 -12.80 -11.79
CA VAL A 228 -21.58 -12.05 -13.04
C VAL A 228 -21.35 -12.96 -14.25
N LEU A 229 -20.66 -14.09 -14.04
CA LEU A 229 -20.29 -15.03 -15.11
C LEU A 229 -21.46 -15.92 -15.52
N THR A 230 -22.17 -16.45 -14.53
CA THR A 230 -23.24 -17.42 -14.77
C THR A 230 -24.63 -16.79 -14.83
N GLY A 231 -24.80 -15.58 -14.31
CA GLY A 231 -26.09 -14.92 -14.14
C GLY A 231 -27.01 -15.58 -13.09
N THR A 232 -26.47 -16.52 -12.30
CA THR A 232 -27.22 -17.26 -11.29
C THR A 232 -27.48 -16.39 -10.07
N ALA A 233 -28.72 -16.34 -9.57
CA ALA A 233 -29.03 -15.67 -8.31
C ALA A 233 -28.39 -16.43 -7.15
N LEU A 234 -27.63 -15.69 -6.34
CA LEU A 234 -26.92 -16.21 -5.17
C LEU A 234 -27.71 -15.97 -3.89
N ALA A 235 -28.35 -14.81 -3.76
CA ALA A 235 -29.15 -14.42 -2.62
C ALA A 235 -30.25 -13.43 -3.02
N GLU A 236 -31.35 -13.41 -2.30
CA GLU A 236 -32.32 -12.31 -2.33
C GLU A 236 -31.97 -11.29 -1.25
N LEU A 237 -32.06 -10.01 -1.62
CA LEU A 237 -31.70 -8.90 -0.75
C LEU A 237 -32.93 -8.10 -0.34
N SER A 238 -33.06 -7.80 0.95
CA SER A 238 -34.12 -6.93 1.49
C SER A 238 -33.80 -5.44 1.34
N HIS A 239 -32.55 -5.10 1.06
CA HIS A 239 -32.04 -3.75 0.87
C HIS A 239 -30.68 -3.80 0.19
N VAL A 240 -30.40 -2.83 -0.67
CA VAL A 240 -29.06 -2.63 -1.24
C VAL A 240 -28.74 -1.15 -1.32
N VAL A 241 -27.46 -0.83 -1.07
CA VAL A 241 -26.86 0.48 -1.31
C VAL A 241 -25.78 0.32 -2.36
N VAL A 242 -25.85 1.10 -3.44
CA VAL A 242 -24.84 1.15 -4.48
C VAL A 242 -24.06 2.44 -4.32
N PHE A 243 -22.78 2.32 -4.03
CA PHE A 243 -21.87 3.45 -3.86
C PHE A 243 -21.40 3.99 -5.21
N PRO A 244 -20.99 5.28 -5.29
CA PRO A 244 -20.48 5.89 -6.52
C PRO A 244 -19.31 5.13 -7.16
N ALA A 245 -19.24 5.19 -8.48
CA ALA A 245 -18.12 4.61 -9.25
C ALA A 245 -16.86 5.48 -9.25
N SER A 246 -16.90 6.65 -8.60
CA SER A 246 -15.76 7.55 -8.43
C SER A 246 -15.80 8.17 -7.03
N HIS A 247 -14.64 8.39 -6.42
CA HIS A 247 -14.55 9.16 -5.17
C HIS A 247 -14.80 10.67 -5.37
N TYR A 248 -14.69 11.18 -6.61
CA TYR A 248 -14.92 12.59 -6.95
C TYR A 248 -16.32 12.80 -7.55
N VAL A 249 -17.32 12.16 -6.96
CA VAL A 249 -18.71 12.37 -7.34
C VAL A 249 -19.24 13.64 -6.67
N VAL A 250 -20.05 14.40 -7.39
CA VAL A 250 -20.63 15.67 -6.91
C VAL A 250 -22.05 15.80 -7.43
N ALA A 251 -22.97 16.27 -6.56
CA ALA A 251 -24.34 16.53 -6.96
C ALA A 251 -24.42 17.54 -8.14
N PRO A 252 -25.38 17.38 -9.07
CA PRO A 252 -25.47 18.24 -10.27
C PRO A 252 -25.53 19.74 -9.97
N GLU A 253 -26.21 20.14 -8.91
CA GLU A 253 -26.32 21.55 -8.49
C GLU A 253 -24.96 22.09 -8.03
N LYS A 254 -24.24 21.32 -7.21
CA LYS A 254 -22.91 21.65 -6.70
C LYS A 254 -21.87 21.69 -7.85
N MET A 255 -21.99 20.77 -8.81
CA MET A 255 -21.18 20.76 -10.03
C MET A 255 -21.38 22.07 -10.81
N LYS A 256 -22.61 22.52 -11.02
CA LYS A 256 -22.91 23.76 -11.71
C LYS A 256 -22.28 24.99 -11.05
N GLU A 257 -22.33 25.05 -9.72
CA GLU A 257 -21.68 26.15 -8.97
C GLU A 257 -20.15 26.08 -9.07
N ALA A 258 -19.58 24.88 -9.03
CA ALA A 258 -18.14 24.67 -9.18
C ALA A 258 -17.64 25.10 -10.56
N LEU A 259 -18.37 24.74 -11.62
CA LEU A 259 -18.03 25.13 -13.00
C LEU A 259 -18.04 26.65 -13.18
N ALA A 260 -19.02 27.35 -12.61
CA ALA A 260 -19.06 28.82 -12.65
C ALA A 260 -17.82 29.44 -11.97
N LYS A 261 -17.43 28.93 -10.80
CA LYS A 261 -16.22 29.38 -10.09
C LYS A 261 -14.94 29.13 -10.92
N LEU A 262 -14.87 27.98 -11.61
CA LEU A 262 -13.74 27.64 -12.46
C LEU A 262 -13.65 28.54 -13.70
N GLU A 263 -14.78 28.92 -14.30
CA GLU A 263 -14.84 29.87 -15.39
C GLU A 263 -14.33 31.27 -14.95
N ASP A 264 -14.77 31.75 -13.78
CA ASP A 264 -14.31 33.02 -13.20
C ASP A 264 -12.79 32.98 -12.90
N GLU A 265 -12.30 31.87 -12.30
CA GLU A 265 -10.87 31.67 -11.99
C GLU A 265 -10.03 31.65 -13.29
N LEU A 266 -10.51 30.95 -14.32
CA LEU A 266 -9.86 30.91 -15.63
C LEU A 266 -9.75 32.31 -16.26
N ASP A 267 -10.83 33.09 -16.25
CA ASP A 267 -10.84 34.45 -16.80
C ASP A 267 -9.84 35.37 -16.07
N LEU A 268 -9.78 35.28 -14.75
CA LEU A 268 -8.81 36.00 -13.94
C LEU A 268 -7.37 35.56 -14.26
N ARG A 269 -7.13 34.28 -14.43
CA ARG A 269 -5.79 33.76 -14.72
C ARG A 269 -5.31 34.11 -16.12
N VAL A 270 -6.19 34.06 -17.10
CA VAL A 270 -5.90 34.49 -18.47
C VAL A 270 -5.58 35.99 -18.54
N LYS A 271 -6.33 36.85 -17.83
CA LYS A 271 -6.04 38.28 -17.69
C LYS A 271 -4.68 38.53 -17.05
N TYR A 272 -4.35 37.81 -15.99
CA TYR A 272 -3.06 37.87 -15.33
C TYR A 272 -1.91 37.53 -16.28
N PHE A 273 -1.96 36.41 -17.00
CA PHE A 273 -0.90 36.01 -17.92
C PHE A 273 -0.74 37.02 -19.09
N LYS A 274 -1.85 37.57 -19.60
CA LYS A 274 -1.78 38.62 -20.61
C LYS A 274 -1.16 39.93 -20.11
N SER A 275 -1.40 40.28 -18.84
CA SER A 275 -0.80 41.48 -18.25
C SER A 275 0.72 41.33 -18.02
N GLU A 276 1.20 40.08 -17.86
CA GLU A 276 2.61 39.74 -17.73
C GLU A 276 3.29 39.39 -19.07
N ASP A 277 2.61 39.64 -20.19
CA ASP A 277 3.06 39.31 -21.57
C ASP A 277 3.36 37.82 -21.83
N LYS A 278 2.72 36.94 -21.02
CA LYS A 278 2.81 35.48 -21.09
C LYS A 278 1.67 34.92 -21.95
N LEU A 279 1.76 35.13 -23.25
CA LEU A 279 0.67 34.79 -24.17
C LEU A 279 0.49 33.29 -24.38
N ILE A 280 1.59 32.52 -24.35
CA ILE A 280 1.57 31.05 -24.51
C ILE A 280 0.89 30.43 -23.31
N GLU A 281 1.24 30.84 -22.08
CA GLU A 281 0.63 30.37 -20.84
C GLU A 281 -0.87 30.72 -20.81
N ALA A 282 -1.23 31.92 -21.26
CA ALA A 282 -2.64 32.35 -21.36
C ALA A 282 -3.45 31.48 -22.32
N GLN A 283 -2.90 31.11 -23.46
CA GLN A 283 -3.55 30.24 -24.43
C GLN A 283 -3.65 28.80 -23.88
N ARG A 284 -2.56 28.27 -23.39
CA ARG A 284 -2.47 26.89 -22.84
C ARG A 284 -3.50 26.64 -21.74
N ILE A 285 -3.54 27.50 -20.71
CA ILE A 285 -4.50 27.36 -19.63
C ILE A 285 -5.96 27.48 -20.10
N LYS A 286 -6.21 28.38 -21.06
CA LYS A 286 -7.54 28.58 -21.58
C LYS A 286 -8.07 27.38 -22.37
N GLU A 287 -7.26 26.79 -23.23
CA GLU A 287 -7.64 25.64 -24.05
C GLU A 287 -7.88 24.43 -23.16
N ARG A 288 -6.95 24.12 -22.26
CA ARG A 288 -7.06 22.96 -21.35
C ARG A 288 -8.26 23.06 -20.43
N THR A 289 -8.41 24.20 -19.74
CA THR A 289 -9.48 24.35 -18.77
C THR A 289 -10.86 24.37 -19.40
N ASN A 290 -11.03 25.01 -20.56
CA ASN A 290 -12.31 25.00 -21.30
C ASN A 290 -12.69 23.56 -21.69
N PHE A 291 -11.73 22.77 -22.18
CA PHE A 291 -11.97 21.36 -22.49
C PHE A 291 -12.42 20.57 -21.27
N ASP A 292 -11.71 20.74 -20.14
CA ASP A 292 -12.05 20.03 -18.89
C ASP A 292 -13.44 20.47 -18.36
N ILE A 293 -13.78 21.76 -18.45
CA ILE A 293 -15.10 22.29 -18.07
C ILE A 293 -16.22 21.71 -18.97
N GLU A 294 -16.00 21.64 -20.29
CA GLU A 294 -16.95 21.03 -21.20
C GLU A 294 -17.20 19.57 -20.90
N MET A 295 -16.14 18.80 -20.68
CA MET A 295 -16.24 17.40 -20.27
C MET A 295 -17.02 17.22 -18.96
N MET A 296 -16.72 18.01 -17.93
CA MET A 296 -17.44 17.97 -16.66
C MET A 296 -18.91 18.36 -16.81
N ARG A 297 -19.24 19.30 -17.70
CA ARG A 297 -20.62 19.72 -17.96
C ARG A 297 -21.45 18.65 -18.65
N GLU A 298 -20.85 17.92 -19.59
CA GLU A 298 -21.54 16.92 -20.39
C GLU A 298 -21.60 15.54 -19.70
N THR A 299 -20.51 15.15 -19.01
CA THR A 299 -20.36 13.79 -18.45
C THR A 299 -20.26 13.74 -16.93
N GLY A 300 -20.18 14.90 -16.25
CA GLY A 300 -19.89 14.97 -14.82
C GLY A 300 -18.45 14.60 -14.43
N PHE A 301 -17.55 14.40 -15.41
CA PHE A 301 -16.18 13.95 -15.19
C PHE A 301 -15.21 14.52 -16.23
N CYS A 302 -13.93 14.66 -15.85
CA CYS A 302 -12.83 14.91 -16.78
C CYS A 302 -11.56 14.19 -16.34
N SER A 303 -10.62 13.98 -17.27
CA SER A 303 -9.30 13.43 -16.91
C SER A 303 -8.53 14.40 -16.03
N GLY A 304 -8.13 13.94 -14.82
CA GLY A 304 -7.48 14.80 -13.83
C GLY A 304 -8.44 15.66 -13.02
N ILE A 305 -9.69 15.21 -12.86
CA ILE A 305 -10.74 15.90 -12.08
C ILE A 305 -10.29 16.25 -10.65
N GLU A 306 -9.35 15.48 -10.09
CA GLU A 306 -8.75 15.75 -8.78
C GLU A 306 -8.11 17.13 -8.68
N ASN A 307 -7.64 17.73 -9.81
CA ASN A 307 -7.07 19.08 -9.82
C ASN A 307 -8.12 20.18 -9.57
N TYR A 308 -9.38 19.84 -9.65
CA TYR A 308 -10.53 20.72 -9.39
C TYR A 308 -11.24 20.39 -8.07
N SER A 309 -10.64 19.54 -7.23
CA SER A 309 -11.24 19.04 -5.98
C SER A 309 -11.65 20.16 -5.00
N GLY A 310 -10.91 21.26 -4.92
CA GLY A 310 -11.26 22.43 -4.10
C GLY A 310 -12.60 23.06 -4.51
N PRO A 311 -12.72 23.58 -5.74
CA PRO A 311 -13.98 24.10 -6.28
C PRO A 311 -15.13 23.10 -6.26
N LEU A 312 -14.90 21.82 -6.61
CA LEU A 312 -15.92 20.77 -6.64
C LEU A 312 -16.51 20.48 -5.27
N SER A 313 -15.66 20.44 -4.23
CA SER A 313 -16.13 20.27 -2.84
C SER A 313 -16.66 21.56 -2.21
N GLY A 314 -16.60 22.70 -2.93
CA GLY A 314 -17.02 24.01 -2.42
C GLY A 314 -16.10 24.59 -1.34
N ARG A 315 -14.94 24.03 -1.12
CA ARG A 315 -13.98 24.47 -0.11
C ARG A 315 -13.34 25.82 -0.46
N PRO A 316 -13.04 26.67 0.52
CA PRO A 316 -12.24 27.88 0.30
C PRO A 316 -10.82 27.55 -0.23
N PRO A 317 -10.24 28.41 -1.08
CA PRO A 317 -8.86 28.23 -1.53
C PRO A 317 -7.88 28.10 -0.37
N GLY A 318 -6.94 27.16 -0.47
CA GLY A 318 -5.94 26.88 0.55
C GLY A 318 -6.42 26.04 1.75
N SER A 319 -7.69 25.69 1.81
CA SER A 319 -8.23 24.86 2.88
C SER A 319 -7.69 23.43 2.84
N MET A 320 -7.81 22.72 3.96
CA MET A 320 -7.41 21.33 4.11
C MET A 320 -8.23 20.42 3.18
N PRO A 321 -7.60 19.51 2.42
CA PRO A 321 -8.31 18.56 1.58
C PRO A 321 -9.00 17.48 2.40
N PHE A 322 -10.07 16.92 1.87
CA PHE A 322 -10.61 15.65 2.37
C PHE A 322 -9.70 14.50 1.99
N THR A 323 -9.49 13.58 2.91
CA THR A 323 -8.60 12.42 2.78
C THR A 323 -9.30 11.15 3.28
N LEU A 324 -8.63 10.00 3.21
CA LEU A 324 -9.18 8.77 3.80
C LEU A 324 -9.55 8.94 5.28
N ILE A 325 -8.79 9.77 6.03
CA ILE A 325 -9.02 9.97 7.46
C ILE A 325 -10.41 10.60 7.71
N ASP A 326 -10.93 11.38 6.77
CA ASP A 326 -12.25 12.01 6.89
C ASP A 326 -13.43 11.04 6.69
N TYR A 327 -13.18 9.82 6.23
CA TYR A 327 -14.17 8.75 6.13
C TYR A 327 -14.30 7.96 7.44
N PHE A 328 -13.37 8.12 8.39
CA PHE A 328 -13.47 7.51 9.71
C PHE A 328 -14.43 8.30 10.59
N PRO A 329 -15.08 7.64 11.57
CA PRO A 329 -15.88 8.35 12.59
C PRO A 329 -14.95 9.16 13.52
N ASP A 330 -15.57 10.00 14.39
CA ASP A 330 -14.82 10.83 15.33
C ASP A 330 -13.91 10.03 16.27
N GLU A 331 -14.37 8.84 16.69
CA GLU A 331 -13.55 7.93 17.52
C GLU A 331 -12.98 6.79 16.68
N PHE A 332 -11.67 6.79 16.50
CA PHE A 332 -10.94 5.76 15.77
C PHE A 332 -9.49 5.65 16.25
N LEU A 333 -8.81 4.59 15.85
CA LEU A 333 -7.42 4.34 16.17
C LEU A 333 -6.55 4.44 14.92
N ILE A 334 -5.45 5.18 14.99
CA ILE A 334 -4.37 5.13 14.00
C ILE A 334 -3.23 4.28 14.57
N ILE A 335 -2.78 3.29 13.81
CA ILE A 335 -1.56 2.54 14.11
C ILE A 335 -0.52 2.88 13.02
N VAL A 336 0.62 3.38 13.43
CA VAL A 336 1.72 3.72 12.51
C VAL A 336 2.81 2.68 12.65
N ASP A 337 2.87 1.78 11.66
CA ASP A 337 3.93 0.75 11.62
C ASP A 337 5.24 1.33 11.11
N GLU A 338 6.36 0.86 11.67
CA GLU A 338 7.71 1.41 11.48
C GLU A 338 7.69 2.95 11.56
N SER A 339 7.11 3.47 12.64
CA SER A 339 6.78 4.89 12.82
C SER A 339 7.97 5.82 12.63
N HIS A 340 9.18 5.40 13.02
CA HIS A 340 10.43 6.14 12.83
C HIS A 340 10.77 6.45 11.35
N ILE A 341 10.15 5.74 10.39
CA ILE A 341 10.24 6.02 8.95
C ILE A 341 8.96 6.64 8.43
N THR A 342 7.81 6.12 8.85
CA THR A 342 6.50 6.51 8.35
C THR A 342 6.16 7.96 8.70
N ILE A 343 6.42 8.41 9.93
CA ILE A 343 6.15 9.78 10.37
C ILE A 343 6.97 10.82 9.61
N PRO A 344 8.30 10.70 9.47
CA PRO A 344 9.08 11.59 8.63
C PRO A 344 8.63 11.62 7.16
N GLN A 345 8.19 10.48 6.62
CA GLN A 345 7.67 10.41 5.26
C GLN A 345 6.37 11.21 5.11
N ILE A 346 5.43 11.09 6.05
CA ILE A 346 4.22 11.92 6.09
C ILE A 346 4.59 13.40 6.09
N GLY A 347 5.55 13.80 6.95
CA GLY A 347 6.02 15.18 7.03
C GLY A 347 6.65 15.73 5.75
N GLY A 348 7.32 14.88 4.96
CA GLY A 348 8.00 15.27 3.72
C GLY A 348 7.12 15.41 2.48
N MET A 349 5.91 14.83 2.47
CA MET A 349 5.07 14.73 1.27
C MET A 349 4.58 16.07 0.74
N TYR A 350 4.15 16.97 1.62
CA TYR A 350 3.52 18.24 1.24
C TYR A 350 4.44 19.16 0.43
N ALA A 351 5.69 19.35 0.88
CA ALA A 351 6.60 20.32 0.28
C ALA A 351 6.97 19.97 -1.17
N GLY A 352 7.20 18.68 -1.46
CA GLY A 352 7.52 18.20 -2.80
C GLY A 352 6.36 18.37 -3.79
N ASP A 353 5.15 18.00 -3.37
CA ASP A 353 3.94 18.17 -4.19
C ASP A 353 3.65 19.64 -4.47
N ARG A 354 3.74 20.51 -3.46
CA ARG A 354 3.53 21.96 -3.57
C ARG A 354 4.49 22.60 -4.56
N SER A 355 5.79 22.30 -4.49
CA SER A 355 6.80 22.85 -5.40
C SER A 355 6.51 22.49 -6.85
N ARG A 356 6.24 21.22 -7.13
CA ARG A 356 5.90 20.72 -8.47
C ARG A 356 4.66 21.40 -9.06
N LYS A 357 3.58 21.48 -8.29
CA LYS A 357 2.31 22.09 -8.73
C LYS A 357 2.41 23.60 -8.90
N THR A 358 3.18 24.28 -8.06
CA THR A 358 3.42 25.72 -8.24
C THR A 358 4.03 26.01 -9.61
N THR A 359 5.01 25.21 -10.03
CA THR A 359 5.59 25.34 -11.38
C THR A 359 4.54 25.14 -12.48
N LEU A 360 3.68 24.13 -12.37
CA LEU A 360 2.60 23.90 -13.34
C LEU A 360 1.62 25.09 -13.43
N VAL A 361 1.29 25.70 -12.29
CA VAL A 361 0.41 26.87 -12.22
C VAL A 361 1.11 28.11 -12.81
N ASP A 362 2.38 28.36 -12.51
CA ASP A 362 3.12 29.54 -12.96
C ASP A 362 3.38 29.54 -14.47
N TYR A 363 3.40 28.37 -15.10
CA TYR A 363 3.59 28.20 -16.53
C TYR A 363 2.31 27.84 -17.30
N GLY A 364 1.13 28.02 -16.69
CA GLY A 364 -0.17 27.91 -17.35
C GLY A 364 -0.61 26.50 -17.72
N PHE A 365 -0.09 25.46 -17.06
CA PHE A 365 -0.56 24.08 -17.23
C PHE A 365 -1.76 23.75 -16.34
N ARG A 366 -1.88 24.41 -15.18
CA ARG A 366 -2.98 24.22 -14.23
C ARG A 366 -3.46 25.55 -13.66
N LEU A 367 -4.73 25.59 -13.25
CA LEU A 367 -5.30 26.71 -12.49
C LEU A 367 -4.71 26.76 -11.07
N PRO A 368 -4.73 27.93 -10.41
CA PRO A 368 -4.34 28.04 -9.00
C PRO A 368 -5.06 27.07 -8.06
N SER A 369 -6.34 26.77 -8.29
CA SER A 369 -7.13 25.80 -7.52
C SER A 369 -6.54 24.38 -7.52
N ALA A 370 -5.72 24.02 -8.51
CA ALA A 370 -5.00 22.74 -8.52
C ALA A 370 -4.02 22.58 -7.34
N LEU A 371 -3.62 23.69 -6.70
CA LEU A 371 -2.80 23.66 -5.48
C LEU A 371 -3.53 23.10 -4.26
N ASP A 372 -4.88 23.04 -4.30
CA ASP A 372 -5.72 22.49 -3.24
C ASP A 372 -5.90 20.97 -3.35
N ASN A 373 -5.54 20.37 -4.48
CA ASN A 373 -5.35 18.93 -4.62
C ASN A 373 -3.95 18.54 -4.11
N ARG A 374 -3.80 18.30 -2.85
CA ARG A 374 -2.53 18.12 -2.17
C ARG A 374 -2.64 17.11 -1.02
N PRO A 375 -1.53 16.54 -0.55
CA PRO A 375 -1.55 15.85 0.73
C PRO A 375 -1.79 16.84 1.88
N LEU A 376 -2.19 16.32 3.03
CA LEU A 376 -2.17 17.07 4.28
C LEU A 376 -0.74 17.57 4.56
N ASN A 377 -0.60 18.78 5.07
CA ASN A 377 0.64 19.15 5.73
C ASN A 377 0.70 18.46 7.12
N PHE A 378 1.87 18.45 7.72
CA PHE A 378 2.07 17.67 8.95
C PHE A 378 1.18 18.13 10.11
N THR A 379 1.01 19.42 10.29
CA THR A 379 0.13 19.98 11.33
C THR A 379 -1.35 19.62 11.08
N GLU A 380 -1.80 19.65 9.82
CA GLU A 380 -3.14 19.22 9.47
C GLU A 380 -3.36 17.73 9.76
N PHE A 381 -2.35 16.90 9.51
CA PHE A 381 -2.37 15.49 9.87
C PHE A 381 -2.47 15.30 11.38
N GLU A 382 -1.61 15.98 12.16
CA GLU A 382 -1.65 15.91 13.63
C GLU A 382 -3.00 16.30 14.20
N ASN A 383 -3.66 17.33 13.64
CA ASN A 383 -4.97 17.82 14.11
C ASN A 383 -6.12 16.83 13.86
N LYS A 384 -5.91 15.81 13.00
CA LYS A 384 -6.92 14.77 12.71
C LYS A 384 -6.78 13.51 13.57
N ILE A 385 -5.77 13.46 14.44
CA ILE A 385 -5.50 12.28 15.27
C ILE A 385 -6.40 12.27 16.51
N ASP A 386 -7.23 11.24 16.61
CA ASP A 386 -7.95 10.94 17.86
C ASP A 386 -7.05 10.13 18.80
N ARG A 387 -6.64 8.94 18.39
CA ARG A 387 -5.72 8.06 19.12
C ARG A 387 -4.67 7.50 18.17
N MET A 388 -3.40 7.48 18.59
CA MET A 388 -2.31 6.96 17.75
C MET A 388 -1.40 6.03 18.53
N LEU A 389 -1.17 4.86 17.96
CA LEU A 389 -0.17 3.89 18.40
C LEU A 389 1.03 3.92 17.44
N PHE A 390 2.17 4.35 17.94
CA PHE A 390 3.44 4.18 17.24
C PHE A 390 3.97 2.77 17.45
N VAL A 391 4.33 2.09 16.38
CA VAL A 391 4.92 0.75 16.44
C VAL A 391 6.29 0.77 15.78
N SER A 392 7.33 0.48 16.53
CA SER A 392 8.70 0.50 16.01
C SER A 392 9.64 -0.33 16.88
N ALA A 393 10.69 -0.90 16.28
CA ALA A 393 11.82 -1.47 17.02
C ALA A 393 12.83 -0.39 17.48
N THR A 394 12.77 0.80 16.86
CA THR A 394 13.68 1.93 17.06
C THR A 394 12.91 3.25 16.99
N PRO A 395 12.02 3.55 17.97
CA PRO A 395 11.29 4.81 18.00
C PRO A 395 12.26 6.02 17.94
N SER A 396 11.82 7.08 17.28
CA SER A 396 12.60 8.31 17.06
C SER A 396 12.27 9.41 18.09
N GLU A 397 12.85 10.58 17.90
CA GLU A 397 12.57 11.72 18.77
C GLU A 397 11.12 12.20 18.71
N TYR A 398 10.43 12.01 17.59
CA TYR A 398 9.05 12.43 17.45
C TYR A 398 8.15 11.62 18.40
N GLU A 399 8.28 10.30 18.39
CA GLU A 399 7.54 9.43 19.29
C GLU A 399 7.87 9.77 20.74
N ALA A 400 9.16 9.89 21.07
CA ALA A 400 9.61 10.19 22.43
C ALA A 400 9.09 11.53 22.99
N LYS A 401 8.78 12.49 22.12
CA LYS A 401 8.22 13.80 22.55
C LYS A 401 6.70 13.78 22.73
N HIS A 402 6.00 12.88 22.05
CA HIS A 402 4.53 12.86 22.03
C HIS A 402 3.93 11.72 22.85
N GLU A 403 4.65 10.62 23.03
CA GLU A 403 4.12 9.45 23.75
C GLU A 403 3.84 9.75 25.23
N LEU A 404 2.66 9.36 25.68
CA LEU A 404 2.25 9.38 27.09
C LEU A 404 2.53 8.04 27.78
N LEU A 405 2.69 6.98 27.01
CA LEU A 405 3.06 5.64 27.45
C LEU A 405 3.98 5.01 26.42
N ARG A 406 5.07 4.39 26.90
CA ARG A 406 5.89 3.47 26.09
C ARG A 406 5.88 2.12 26.77
N THR A 407 5.49 1.09 26.01
CA THR A 407 5.60 -0.28 26.43
C THR A 407 6.59 -1.05 25.55
N GLU A 408 7.33 -1.97 26.15
CA GLU A 408 8.36 -2.75 25.46
C GLU A 408 7.87 -4.18 25.20
N GLN A 409 8.18 -4.68 24.01
CA GLN A 409 7.93 -6.06 23.62
C GLN A 409 9.22 -6.65 23.05
N ILE A 410 10.06 -7.19 23.92
CA ILE A 410 11.40 -7.66 23.61
C ILE A 410 11.41 -9.19 23.42
N ILE A 411 10.59 -9.90 24.18
CA ILE A 411 10.55 -11.37 24.15
C ILE A 411 9.99 -11.87 22.83
N ARG A 412 10.79 -12.72 22.14
CA ARG A 412 10.35 -13.48 20.97
C ARG A 412 9.81 -14.84 21.43
N PRO A 413 8.59 -15.21 21.03
CA PRO A 413 8.01 -16.52 21.38
C PRO A 413 8.87 -17.71 20.91
N THR A 414 9.67 -17.53 19.86
CA THR A 414 10.59 -18.54 19.31
C THR A 414 11.84 -18.77 20.16
N GLY A 415 12.06 -17.95 21.18
CA GLY A 415 13.26 -17.96 22.00
C GLY A 415 14.52 -17.38 21.34
N LEU A 416 14.43 -16.90 20.10
CA LEU A 416 15.57 -16.33 19.38
C LEU A 416 16.12 -15.10 20.10
N VAL A 417 17.42 -15.10 20.33
CA VAL A 417 18.14 -13.98 20.97
C VAL A 417 18.68 -13.00 19.93
N ASP A 418 18.91 -11.74 20.34
CA ASP A 418 19.65 -10.82 19.51
C ASP A 418 21.10 -11.32 19.29
N PRO A 419 21.71 -11.06 18.10
CA PRO A 419 23.00 -11.63 17.75
C PRO A 419 24.13 -11.07 18.62
N GLU A 420 25.19 -11.87 18.77
CA GLU A 420 26.42 -11.40 19.37
C GLU A 420 27.16 -10.44 18.43
N ILE A 421 27.71 -9.35 18.99
CA ILE A 421 28.41 -8.33 18.21
C ILE A 421 29.89 -8.35 18.54
N SER A 422 30.74 -8.46 17.51
CA SER A 422 32.18 -8.27 17.64
C SER A 422 32.63 -7.03 16.88
N VAL A 423 33.51 -6.23 17.51
CA VAL A 423 34.12 -5.06 16.88
C VAL A 423 35.56 -5.44 16.49
N ARG A 424 35.92 -5.24 15.22
CA ARG A 424 37.25 -5.55 14.68
C ARG A 424 37.84 -4.33 14.00
N PRO A 425 39.19 -4.20 13.93
CA PRO A 425 39.83 -3.05 13.28
C PRO A 425 39.54 -2.98 11.77
N THR A 426 39.58 -1.77 11.21
CA THR A 426 39.38 -1.56 9.77
C THR A 426 40.59 -2.00 8.95
N ALA A 427 41.78 -1.99 9.54
CA ALA A 427 43.00 -2.48 8.90
C ALA A 427 42.87 -4.00 8.61
N GLY A 428 42.92 -4.38 7.31
CA GLY A 428 42.74 -5.77 6.88
C GLY A 428 41.28 -6.26 6.90
N GLN A 429 40.29 -5.38 7.03
CA GLN A 429 38.87 -5.75 7.13
C GLN A 429 38.38 -6.61 5.96
N ILE A 430 38.90 -6.43 4.76
CA ILE A 430 38.45 -7.20 3.60
C ILE A 430 38.97 -8.64 3.65
N ASP A 431 40.22 -8.85 4.06
CA ASP A 431 40.79 -10.20 4.16
C ASP A 431 40.16 -10.98 5.31
N ASP A 432 39.90 -10.30 6.43
CA ASP A 432 39.19 -10.88 7.56
C ASP A 432 37.74 -11.23 7.19
N LEU A 433 37.05 -10.32 6.53
CA LEU A 433 35.69 -10.54 6.03
C LEU A 433 35.62 -11.75 5.10
N ILE A 434 36.55 -11.88 4.13
CA ILE A 434 36.58 -13.02 3.22
C ILE A 434 36.82 -14.34 3.99
N SER A 435 37.68 -14.32 4.99
CA SER A 435 37.89 -15.48 5.85
C SER A 435 36.63 -15.91 6.57
N GLU A 436 35.87 -14.95 7.17
CA GLU A 436 34.62 -15.22 7.85
C GLU A 436 33.51 -15.68 6.87
N VAL A 437 33.41 -15.02 5.71
CA VAL A 437 32.49 -15.44 4.64
C VAL A 437 32.72 -16.88 4.23
N LYS A 438 33.98 -17.29 4.01
CA LYS A 438 34.33 -18.68 3.63
C LYS A 438 33.89 -19.66 4.71
N LYS A 439 34.10 -19.35 6.00
CA LYS A 439 33.66 -20.21 7.10
C LYS A 439 32.14 -20.40 7.13
N GLU A 440 31.39 -19.34 6.85
CA GLU A 440 29.92 -19.40 6.84
C GLU A 440 29.41 -20.13 5.57
N THR A 441 30.00 -19.85 4.40
CA THR A 441 29.60 -20.51 3.16
C THR A 441 29.90 -22.00 3.13
N GLU A 442 30.98 -22.46 3.77
CA GLU A 442 31.27 -23.87 3.98
C GLU A 442 30.15 -24.59 4.77
N LYS A 443 29.49 -23.88 5.69
CA LYS A 443 28.33 -24.37 6.44
C LYS A 443 27.01 -24.21 5.66
N LYS A 444 27.04 -23.68 4.43
CA LYS A 444 25.86 -23.30 3.63
C LYS A 444 25.01 -22.19 4.25
N ASN A 445 25.59 -21.37 5.07
CA ASN A 445 24.98 -20.20 5.65
C ASN A 445 25.02 -19.01 4.70
N LYS A 446 24.19 -18.00 4.96
CA LYS A 446 24.10 -16.76 4.16
C LYS A 446 24.70 -15.58 4.92
N VAL A 447 25.34 -14.69 4.16
CA VAL A 447 26.05 -13.54 4.71
C VAL A 447 25.52 -12.26 4.09
N LEU A 448 25.33 -11.24 4.94
CA LEU A 448 24.94 -9.90 4.56
C LEU A 448 26.11 -8.94 4.84
N VAL A 449 26.52 -8.13 3.86
CA VAL A 449 27.59 -7.16 4.00
C VAL A 449 27.08 -5.75 3.68
N THR A 450 27.27 -4.80 4.59
CA THR A 450 26.89 -3.41 4.36
C THR A 450 28.10 -2.50 4.12
N THR A 451 28.02 -1.70 3.07
CA THR A 451 29.03 -0.69 2.68
C THR A 451 28.49 0.72 2.78
N LEU A 452 29.30 1.74 2.58
CA LEU A 452 28.90 3.15 2.64
C LEU A 452 28.51 3.73 1.27
N THR A 453 29.07 3.20 0.18
CA THR A 453 28.85 3.75 -1.17
C THR A 453 28.57 2.65 -2.18
N LYS A 454 27.90 3.02 -3.28
CA LYS A 454 27.60 2.14 -4.41
C LYS A 454 28.89 1.56 -5.00
N LYS A 455 29.88 2.41 -5.22
CA LYS A 455 31.18 1.99 -5.74
C LYS A 455 31.87 0.96 -4.83
N MET A 456 31.86 1.17 -3.51
CA MET A 456 32.43 0.18 -2.58
C MET A 456 31.70 -1.16 -2.66
N ALA A 457 30.36 -1.14 -2.81
CA ALA A 457 29.58 -2.38 -2.95
C ALA A 457 29.92 -3.12 -4.24
N GLU A 458 30.07 -2.41 -5.35
CA GLU A 458 30.45 -2.96 -6.65
C GLU A 458 31.88 -3.53 -6.61
N ASP A 459 32.85 -2.72 -6.19
CA ASP A 459 34.26 -3.12 -6.09
C ASP A 459 34.44 -4.36 -5.18
N LEU A 460 33.76 -4.38 -4.03
CA LEU A 460 33.79 -5.53 -3.10
C LEU A 460 33.15 -6.78 -3.70
N THR A 461 32.04 -6.62 -4.41
CA THR A 461 31.36 -7.74 -5.08
C THR A 461 32.26 -8.36 -6.15
N ASP A 462 32.94 -7.55 -6.95
CA ASP A 462 33.84 -8.04 -7.98
C ASP A 462 35.04 -8.75 -7.35
N TYR A 463 35.62 -8.17 -6.30
CA TYR A 463 36.75 -8.79 -5.58
C TYR A 463 36.34 -10.13 -4.93
N MET A 464 35.15 -10.22 -4.30
CA MET A 464 34.67 -11.50 -3.76
C MET A 464 34.42 -12.54 -4.85
N ARG A 465 33.91 -12.10 -6.01
CA ARG A 465 33.70 -13.00 -7.18
C ARG A 465 34.98 -13.55 -7.69
N GLU A 466 36.04 -12.73 -7.80
CA GLU A 466 37.42 -13.17 -8.16
C GLU A 466 38.00 -14.15 -7.13
N ALA A 467 37.63 -13.98 -5.84
CA ALA A 467 37.99 -14.91 -4.77
C ALA A 467 37.19 -16.23 -4.76
N GLY A 468 36.30 -16.43 -5.75
CA GLY A 468 35.49 -17.64 -5.94
C GLY A 468 34.24 -17.70 -5.04
N ILE A 469 33.80 -16.58 -4.47
CA ILE A 469 32.59 -16.50 -3.62
C ILE A 469 31.38 -16.21 -4.49
N ARG A 470 30.26 -16.92 -4.28
CA ARG A 470 28.98 -16.66 -4.92
C ARG A 470 28.33 -15.43 -4.29
N VAL A 471 28.45 -14.27 -4.93
CA VAL A 471 28.06 -12.96 -4.40
C VAL A 471 27.22 -12.17 -5.39
N ARG A 472 26.23 -11.44 -4.86
CA ARG A 472 25.48 -10.39 -5.58
C ARG A 472 25.49 -9.09 -4.78
N TYR A 473 25.25 -7.96 -5.45
CA TYR A 473 25.05 -6.68 -4.78
C TYR A 473 23.63 -6.15 -4.98
N LEU A 474 23.19 -5.30 -4.04
CA LEU A 474 21.88 -4.67 -4.04
C LEU A 474 22.03 -3.16 -3.77
N HIS A 475 21.45 -2.33 -4.62
CA HIS A 475 21.43 -0.86 -4.46
C HIS A 475 20.04 -0.26 -4.75
N SER A 476 19.92 1.06 -4.57
CA SER A 476 18.64 1.80 -4.66
C SER A 476 18.01 1.82 -6.06
N ASP A 477 18.82 1.63 -7.11
CA ASP A 477 18.37 1.76 -8.49
C ASP A 477 17.85 0.42 -9.08
N ILE A 478 17.96 -0.67 -8.30
CA ILE A 478 17.38 -1.97 -8.64
C ILE A 478 15.87 -1.91 -8.42
N ASP A 479 15.11 -2.31 -9.42
CA ASP A 479 13.66 -2.30 -9.35
C ASP A 479 13.11 -3.32 -8.33
N THR A 480 11.83 -3.23 -8.01
CA THR A 480 11.20 -4.05 -6.98
C THR A 480 11.16 -5.54 -7.37
N LEU A 481 11.04 -5.85 -8.65
CA LEU A 481 11.01 -7.22 -9.15
C LEU A 481 12.38 -7.87 -9.06
N GLU A 482 13.39 -7.23 -9.64
CA GLU A 482 14.77 -7.70 -9.59
C GLU A 482 15.25 -7.87 -8.15
N ARG A 483 14.85 -6.97 -7.26
CA ARG A 483 15.11 -7.09 -5.82
C ARG A 483 14.50 -8.35 -5.22
N SER A 484 13.25 -8.65 -5.57
CA SER A 484 12.55 -9.85 -5.11
C SER A 484 13.21 -11.13 -5.64
N GLU A 485 13.68 -11.10 -6.89
CA GLU A 485 14.46 -12.20 -7.49
C GLU A 485 15.79 -12.43 -6.76
N ILE A 486 16.53 -11.36 -6.46
CA ILE A 486 17.80 -11.46 -5.72
C ILE A 486 17.59 -12.11 -4.35
N ILE A 487 16.54 -11.70 -3.62
CA ILE A 487 16.21 -12.28 -2.30
C ILE A 487 15.83 -13.75 -2.44
N ARG A 488 15.01 -14.09 -3.41
CA ARG A 488 14.62 -15.47 -3.69
C ARG A 488 15.82 -16.34 -4.05
N ASP A 489 16.66 -15.87 -4.96
CA ASP A 489 17.86 -16.60 -5.42
C ASP A 489 18.82 -16.87 -4.25
N MET A 490 18.98 -15.93 -3.33
CA MET A 490 19.76 -16.16 -2.10
C MET A 490 19.15 -17.27 -1.24
N ARG A 491 17.83 -17.30 -1.08
CA ARG A 491 17.12 -18.33 -0.31
C ARG A 491 17.10 -19.69 -1.02
N LEU A 492 17.15 -19.71 -2.35
CA LEU A 492 17.26 -20.92 -3.17
C LEU A 492 18.71 -21.42 -3.36
N ASP A 493 19.66 -20.87 -2.62
CA ASP A 493 21.06 -21.27 -2.65
C ASP A 493 21.80 -21.00 -3.99
N VAL A 494 21.33 -20.03 -4.77
CA VAL A 494 21.99 -19.61 -6.01
C VAL A 494 23.29 -18.85 -5.70
N PHE A 495 23.29 -18.05 -4.63
CA PHE A 495 24.47 -17.35 -4.12
C PHE A 495 24.43 -17.25 -2.57
N ASP A 496 25.58 -16.88 -1.96
CA ASP A 496 25.76 -16.95 -0.51
C ASP A 496 25.89 -15.59 0.16
N VAL A 497 26.38 -14.60 -0.57
CA VAL A 497 26.70 -13.28 -0.01
C VAL A 497 25.93 -12.20 -0.73
N LEU A 498 25.25 -11.36 0.04
CA LEU A 498 24.58 -10.17 -0.45
C LEU A 498 25.31 -8.94 0.08
N VAL A 499 25.83 -8.11 -0.84
CA VAL A 499 26.49 -6.84 -0.54
C VAL A 499 25.57 -5.68 -0.86
N GLY A 500 25.49 -4.67 -0.01
CA GLY A 500 24.69 -3.48 -0.33
C GLY A 500 24.97 -2.29 0.57
N ILE A 501 24.44 -1.13 0.18
CA ILE A 501 24.63 0.13 0.92
C ILE A 501 23.62 0.26 2.04
N ASN A 502 22.36 0.20 1.70
CA ASN A 502 21.23 0.37 2.60
C ASN A 502 20.29 -0.84 2.47
N LEU A 503 20.77 -1.97 2.97
CA LEU A 503 20.01 -3.22 2.99
C LEU A 503 18.87 -3.18 4.03
N LEU A 504 18.71 -2.03 4.72
CA LEU A 504 17.68 -1.80 5.72
C LEU A 504 16.32 -1.49 5.13
N ARG A 505 16.28 -1.00 3.87
CA ARG A 505 15.02 -0.71 3.22
C ARG A 505 14.31 -2.04 2.94
N GLU A 506 13.42 -2.39 3.83
CA GLU A 506 12.16 -3.11 3.69
C GLU A 506 12.17 -4.46 2.95
N GLY A 507 11.62 -5.48 3.61
CA GLY A 507 11.32 -6.75 2.96
C GLY A 507 12.45 -7.78 2.93
N LEU A 508 13.64 -7.49 3.48
CA LEU A 508 14.69 -8.50 3.67
C LEU A 508 14.35 -9.41 4.87
N ASP A 509 13.46 -10.35 4.63
CA ASP A 509 13.13 -11.41 5.58
C ASP A 509 13.83 -12.71 5.14
N ILE A 510 15.11 -12.83 5.48
CA ILE A 510 15.95 -13.97 5.12
C ILE A 510 16.42 -14.66 6.41
N PRO A 511 15.69 -15.67 6.89
CA PRO A 511 16.06 -16.38 8.14
C PRO A 511 17.38 -17.16 8.04
N GLU A 512 17.85 -17.38 6.82
CA GLU A 512 19.08 -18.11 6.53
C GLU A 512 20.38 -17.29 6.78
N ILE A 513 20.26 -15.98 7.09
CA ILE A 513 21.41 -15.11 7.40
C ILE A 513 21.95 -15.44 8.78
N THR A 514 23.22 -15.84 8.84
CA THR A 514 23.97 -16.08 10.10
C THR A 514 25.00 -15.00 10.39
N LEU A 515 25.61 -14.39 9.37
CA LEU A 515 26.58 -13.31 9.55
C LEU A 515 26.08 -12.01 8.91
N VAL A 516 26.13 -10.95 9.69
CA VAL A 516 26.00 -9.56 9.18
C VAL A 516 27.32 -8.84 9.41
N ALA A 517 27.96 -8.38 8.34
CA ALA A 517 29.19 -7.62 8.40
C ALA A 517 28.93 -6.15 8.06
N ILE A 518 29.37 -5.24 8.92
CA ILE A 518 29.21 -3.80 8.77
C ILE A 518 30.60 -3.19 8.57
N LEU A 519 30.92 -2.81 7.34
CA LEU A 519 32.20 -2.17 7.02
C LEU A 519 32.18 -0.70 7.42
N ASP A 520 33.33 -0.16 7.86
CA ASP A 520 33.49 1.24 8.25
C ASP A 520 32.36 1.70 9.18
N ALA A 521 32.11 0.93 10.23
CA ALA A 521 31.02 1.18 11.18
C ALA A 521 31.22 2.47 12.00
N ASP A 522 32.46 2.98 12.10
CA ASP A 522 32.84 4.21 12.78
C ASP A 522 32.67 5.49 11.93
N LYS A 523 32.27 5.38 10.67
CA LYS A 523 31.99 6.53 9.82
C LYS A 523 30.59 7.06 10.11
N GLU A 524 30.47 7.89 11.14
CA GLU A 524 29.16 8.45 11.54
C GLU A 524 28.43 9.12 10.39
N GLY A 525 27.11 8.90 10.34
CA GLY A 525 26.21 9.43 9.33
C GLY A 525 24.90 8.66 9.33
N PHE A 526 24.01 9.00 8.40
CA PHE A 526 22.67 8.39 8.31
C PHE A 526 22.71 6.85 8.24
N LEU A 527 23.68 6.28 7.49
CA LEU A 527 23.83 4.83 7.32
C LEU A 527 24.48 4.12 8.52
N ARG A 528 25.01 4.85 9.46
CA ARG A 528 25.68 4.35 10.68
C ARG A 528 25.12 5.02 11.94
N SER A 529 23.90 5.55 11.85
CA SER A 529 23.13 6.00 13.02
C SER A 529 22.77 4.81 13.91
N GLU A 530 22.47 5.05 15.17
CA GLU A 530 22.01 4.04 16.13
C GLU A 530 20.86 3.20 15.55
N THR A 531 19.82 3.85 15.03
CA THR A 531 18.66 3.20 14.40
C THR A 531 19.07 2.30 13.24
N SER A 532 19.94 2.80 12.35
CA SER A 532 20.42 2.04 11.20
C SER A 532 21.23 0.82 11.62
N LEU A 533 22.08 0.96 12.64
CA LEU A 533 22.87 -0.15 13.17
C LEU A 533 21.97 -1.21 13.83
N ILE A 534 21.04 -0.83 14.70
CA ILE A 534 20.11 -1.78 15.37
C ILE A 534 19.29 -2.55 14.32
N GLN A 535 18.79 -1.89 13.29
CA GLN A 535 18.04 -2.56 12.23
C GLN A 535 18.89 -3.53 11.41
N THR A 536 20.14 -3.17 11.11
CA THR A 536 21.09 -4.04 10.41
C THR A 536 21.43 -5.26 11.26
N ILE A 537 21.75 -5.06 12.51
CA ILE A 537 21.99 -6.11 13.51
C ILE A 537 20.81 -7.08 13.58
N GLY A 538 19.59 -6.55 13.61
CA GLY A 538 18.34 -7.31 13.68
C GLY A 538 18.10 -8.27 12.51
N ARG A 539 18.83 -8.14 11.39
CA ARG A 539 18.74 -9.07 10.26
C ARG A 539 19.32 -10.45 10.62
N ALA A 540 20.31 -10.52 11.50
CA ALA A 540 20.85 -11.79 12.01
C ALA A 540 20.01 -12.39 13.16
N ALA A 541 19.09 -11.66 13.75
CA ALA A 541 18.29 -12.07 14.90
C ALA A 541 17.22 -13.15 14.61
N ARG A 542 17.10 -13.60 13.36
CA ARG A 542 16.16 -14.65 12.92
C ARG A 542 16.79 -16.05 12.88
N ASN A 543 18.09 -16.11 13.09
CA ASN A 543 18.86 -17.35 13.13
C ASN A 543 19.45 -17.56 14.52
N ALA A 544 19.40 -18.78 15.02
CA ALA A 544 19.96 -19.12 16.34
C ALA A 544 21.49 -18.95 16.40
N ASP A 545 22.17 -19.12 15.28
CA ASP A 545 23.62 -18.95 15.12
C ASP A 545 24.00 -17.54 14.63
N GLY A 546 23.06 -16.58 14.66
CA GLY A 546 23.24 -15.23 14.16
C GLY A 546 24.31 -14.45 14.93
N HIS A 547 25.25 -13.83 14.21
CA HIS A 547 26.28 -12.95 14.76
C HIS A 547 26.60 -11.76 13.83
N VAL A 548 27.18 -10.71 14.41
CA VAL A 548 27.48 -9.46 13.71
C VAL A 548 28.96 -9.08 13.90
N ILE A 549 29.61 -8.67 12.84
CA ILE A 549 30.94 -8.08 12.86
C ILE A 549 30.84 -6.62 12.43
N MET A 550 31.31 -5.72 13.29
CA MET A 550 31.49 -4.31 12.98
C MET A 550 32.95 -4.01 12.79
N TYR A 551 33.34 -3.56 11.61
CA TYR A 551 34.72 -3.08 11.36
C TYR A 551 34.81 -1.61 11.67
N ALA A 552 35.59 -1.28 12.72
CA ALA A 552 35.76 0.06 13.23
C ALA A 552 37.08 0.22 13.99
N ASP A 553 37.75 1.35 13.84
CA ASP A 553 38.94 1.68 14.61
C ASP A 553 38.62 2.38 15.94
N THR A 554 37.44 3.01 16.00
CA THR A 554 36.92 3.66 17.18
C THR A 554 35.43 3.33 17.38
N ILE A 555 35.02 3.11 18.63
CA ILE A 555 33.61 2.93 18.94
C ILE A 555 32.96 4.31 19.04
N THR A 556 32.10 4.64 18.09
CA THR A 556 31.36 5.91 18.08
C THR A 556 30.19 5.91 19.06
N GLY A 557 29.60 7.09 19.31
CA GLY A 557 28.42 7.19 20.16
C GLY A 557 27.24 6.36 19.67
N SER A 558 26.99 6.35 18.36
CA SER A 558 25.94 5.55 17.73
C SER A 558 26.18 4.05 17.84
N MET A 559 27.44 3.61 17.64
CA MET A 559 27.82 2.21 17.84
C MET A 559 27.63 1.76 19.29
N ASN A 560 28.12 2.57 20.24
CA ASN A 560 28.01 2.23 21.66
C ASN A 560 26.56 2.04 22.09
N ARG A 561 25.65 2.95 21.69
CA ARG A 561 24.22 2.81 22.01
C ARG A 561 23.61 1.58 21.36
N ALA A 562 23.91 1.33 20.08
CA ALA A 562 23.39 0.16 19.37
C ALA A 562 23.87 -1.17 19.99
N ILE A 563 25.15 -1.26 20.36
CA ILE A 563 25.72 -2.44 21.02
C ILE A 563 25.07 -2.64 22.38
N THR A 564 25.05 -1.60 23.23
CA THR A 564 24.47 -1.67 24.57
C THR A 564 23.00 -2.09 24.55
N GLU A 565 22.20 -1.54 23.63
CA GLU A 565 20.79 -1.91 23.50
C GLU A 565 20.62 -3.34 23.00
N THR A 566 21.43 -3.78 22.05
CA THR A 566 21.38 -5.17 21.57
C THR A 566 21.76 -6.16 22.68
N GLU A 567 22.79 -5.88 23.47
CA GLU A 567 23.20 -6.68 24.62
C GLU A 567 22.12 -6.71 25.72
N ARG A 568 21.48 -5.58 25.99
CA ARG A 568 20.34 -5.51 26.93
C ARG A 568 19.21 -6.43 26.49
N ARG A 569 18.79 -6.34 25.23
CA ARG A 569 17.72 -7.18 24.65
C ARG A 569 18.10 -8.65 24.67
N ARG A 570 19.34 -8.97 24.32
CA ARG A 570 19.88 -10.32 24.37
C ARG A 570 19.83 -10.90 25.79
N ALA A 571 20.27 -10.16 26.81
CA ALA A 571 20.24 -10.60 28.18
C ALA A 571 18.82 -10.87 28.71
N ILE A 572 17.86 -10.01 28.37
CA ILE A 572 16.44 -10.19 28.74
C ILE A 572 15.89 -11.48 28.12
N GLN A 573 16.12 -11.70 26.82
CA GLN A 573 15.63 -12.88 26.13
C GLN A 573 16.29 -14.17 26.66
N MET A 574 17.60 -14.16 26.94
CA MET A 574 18.32 -15.30 27.48
C MET A 574 17.79 -15.69 28.86
N LYS A 575 17.57 -14.69 29.73
CA LYS A 575 16.98 -14.93 31.06
C LYS A 575 15.57 -15.53 30.94
N TYR A 576 14.74 -15.02 30.08
CA TYR A 576 13.40 -15.54 29.84
C TYR A 576 13.45 -17.01 29.35
N ASN A 577 14.34 -17.30 28.40
CA ASN A 577 14.52 -18.65 27.87
C ASN A 577 14.94 -19.64 28.96
N GLU A 578 15.88 -19.23 29.84
CA GLU A 578 16.34 -20.05 30.96
C GLU A 578 15.21 -20.33 31.95
N GLU A 579 14.46 -19.32 32.37
CA GLU A 579 13.33 -19.41 33.28
C GLU A 579 12.19 -20.30 32.77
N HIS A 580 11.97 -20.32 31.43
CA HIS A 580 10.88 -21.11 30.82
C HIS A 580 11.34 -22.36 30.09
N GLY A 581 12.63 -22.68 30.11
CA GLY A 581 13.19 -23.86 29.44
C GLY A 581 13.04 -23.83 27.92
N ILE A 582 13.08 -22.65 27.31
CA ILE A 582 12.91 -22.45 25.86
C ILE A 582 14.27 -22.61 25.17
N ILE A 583 14.33 -23.48 24.16
CA ILE A 583 15.49 -23.61 23.28
C ILE A 583 15.26 -22.81 22.05
N PRO A 584 16.13 -21.82 21.72
CA PRO A 584 16.00 -21.01 20.51
C PRO A 584 15.92 -21.87 19.24
N GLN A 585 14.97 -21.59 18.37
CA GLN A 585 14.80 -22.29 17.11
C GLN A 585 14.80 -21.30 15.94
N THR A 586 15.67 -21.56 14.95
CA THR A 586 15.70 -20.79 13.71
C THR A 586 14.36 -20.87 13.00
N ILE A 587 13.85 -19.73 12.56
CA ILE A 587 12.57 -19.62 11.84
C ILE A 587 12.73 -20.29 10.48
N LYS A 588 11.91 -21.29 10.16
CA LYS A 588 11.84 -21.91 8.84
C LYS A 588 10.62 -21.39 8.11
N LYS A 589 10.82 -20.50 7.13
CA LYS A 589 9.76 -20.03 6.23
C LYS A 589 9.88 -20.73 4.89
N LYS A 590 8.77 -21.24 4.35
CA LYS A 590 8.73 -21.70 2.95
C LYS A 590 9.08 -20.53 2.02
N VAL A 591 9.94 -20.76 1.05
CA VAL A 591 10.17 -19.80 -0.04
C VAL A 591 8.86 -19.74 -0.82
N ARG A 592 8.13 -18.63 -0.72
CA ARG A 592 6.95 -18.42 -1.55
C ARG A 592 7.42 -18.10 -2.96
N ASP A 593 7.05 -18.93 -3.90
CA ASP A 593 7.43 -18.84 -5.31
C ASP A 593 6.55 -17.83 -6.05
N LEU A 594 6.55 -16.58 -5.59
CA LEU A 594 5.80 -15.48 -6.22
C LEU A 594 6.26 -15.23 -7.66
N ILE A 595 7.55 -15.45 -7.94
CA ILE A 595 8.18 -15.19 -9.24
C ILE A 595 8.21 -16.43 -10.15
N SER A 596 8.29 -17.66 -9.59
CA SER A 596 8.22 -18.88 -10.40
C SER A 596 6.82 -19.07 -11.00
N ILE A 597 5.79 -18.60 -10.30
CA ILE A 597 4.44 -18.51 -10.84
C ILE A 597 4.41 -17.51 -12.00
N SER A 598 5.04 -16.32 -11.86
CA SER A 598 5.13 -15.31 -12.93
C SER A 598 5.90 -15.83 -14.15
N LYS A 599 7.11 -16.40 -13.97
CA LYS A 599 7.91 -16.93 -15.09
C LYS A 599 7.28 -18.16 -15.76
N LYS A 600 6.68 -19.05 -14.98
CA LYS A 600 5.98 -20.22 -15.53
C LYS A 600 4.72 -19.82 -16.30
N VAL A 601 4.05 -18.76 -15.86
CA VAL A 601 2.94 -18.15 -16.57
C VAL A 601 3.43 -17.45 -17.83
N GLU A 602 4.55 -16.71 -17.81
CA GLU A 602 5.16 -16.09 -19.01
C GLU A 602 5.58 -17.14 -20.06
N GLU A 603 6.17 -18.26 -19.64
CA GLU A 603 6.55 -19.36 -20.54
C GLU A 603 5.31 -20.13 -21.06
N ASP A 604 4.34 -20.40 -20.21
CA ASP A 604 3.09 -21.06 -20.57
C ASP A 604 2.20 -20.15 -21.43
N SER A 605 2.15 -18.84 -21.11
CA SER A 605 1.36 -17.84 -21.83
C SER A 605 1.91 -17.56 -23.22
N SER A 606 3.23 -17.44 -23.35
CA SER A 606 3.85 -17.28 -24.68
C SER A 606 3.66 -18.50 -25.57
N LYS A 607 3.49 -19.69 -25.01
CA LYS A 607 3.09 -20.90 -25.74
C LYS A 607 1.59 -20.91 -26.05
N ILE A 608 0.75 -20.55 -25.10
CA ILE A 608 -0.72 -20.50 -25.23
C ILE A 608 -1.14 -19.47 -26.28
N ILE A 609 -0.53 -18.27 -26.28
CA ILE A 609 -0.84 -17.22 -27.28
C ILE A 609 -0.38 -17.64 -28.68
N LYS A 610 0.76 -18.33 -28.81
CA LYS A 610 1.22 -18.87 -30.10
C LYS A 610 0.35 -20.02 -30.62
N ASP A 611 -0.31 -20.77 -29.74
CA ASP A 611 -1.21 -21.87 -30.09
C ASP A 611 -2.67 -21.44 -30.19
N ALA A 612 -3.04 -20.23 -29.74
CA ALA A 612 -4.42 -19.75 -29.71
C ALA A 612 -5.07 -19.70 -31.09
N GLU A 613 -4.29 -19.42 -32.14
CA GLU A 613 -4.77 -19.46 -33.54
C GLU A 613 -5.13 -20.88 -34.02
N SER A 614 -4.66 -21.90 -33.33
CA SER A 614 -4.92 -23.32 -33.66
C SER A 614 -5.96 -23.98 -32.76
N MET A 615 -6.45 -23.28 -31.73
CA MET A 615 -7.43 -23.82 -30.76
C MET A 615 -8.86 -23.70 -31.22
N SER A 616 -9.65 -24.73 -30.90
CA SER A 616 -11.10 -24.69 -31.08
C SER A 616 -11.78 -23.78 -30.05
N GLU A 617 -12.97 -23.29 -30.33
CA GLU A 617 -13.78 -22.46 -29.43
C GLU A 617 -13.93 -23.05 -28.02
N THR A 618 -14.09 -24.37 -27.92
CA THR A 618 -14.22 -25.10 -26.65
C THR A 618 -12.91 -25.14 -25.86
N GLU A 619 -11.78 -25.27 -26.52
CA GLU A 619 -10.46 -25.27 -25.92
C GLU A 619 -10.08 -23.87 -25.44
N LEU A 620 -10.34 -22.82 -26.23
CA LEU A 620 -10.15 -21.44 -25.85
C LEU A 620 -10.96 -21.04 -24.60
N LYS A 621 -12.24 -21.44 -24.54
CA LYS A 621 -13.09 -21.23 -23.36
C LYS A 621 -12.55 -21.94 -22.10
N ALA A 622 -12.00 -23.15 -22.26
CA ALA A 622 -11.41 -23.88 -21.14
C ALA A 622 -10.13 -23.22 -20.63
N VAL A 623 -9.27 -22.75 -21.53
CA VAL A 623 -8.03 -22.02 -21.19
C VAL A 623 -8.35 -20.68 -20.51
N ILE A 624 -9.29 -19.90 -21.04
CA ILE A 624 -9.74 -18.64 -20.43
C ILE A 624 -10.25 -18.88 -19.01
N LYS A 625 -11.00 -19.95 -18.79
CA LYS A 625 -11.52 -20.31 -17.46
C LYS A 625 -10.41 -20.68 -16.48
N GLU A 626 -9.39 -21.41 -16.93
CA GLU A 626 -8.25 -21.79 -16.10
C GLU A 626 -7.38 -20.58 -15.74
N LEU A 627 -7.08 -19.71 -16.71
CA LEU A 627 -6.34 -18.47 -16.50
C LEU A 627 -7.10 -17.51 -15.57
N THR A 628 -8.43 -17.43 -15.70
CA THR A 628 -9.27 -16.63 -14.80
C THR A 628 -9.19 -17.14 -13.36
N LYS A 629 -9.16 -18.47 -13.16
CA LYS A 629 -8.97 -19.05 -11.83
C LYS A 629 -7.60 -18.73 -11.26
N LYS A 630 -6.55 -18.81 -12.08
CA LYS A 630 -5.16 -18.44 -11.66
C LYS A 630 -5.04 -16.95 -11.37
N MET A 631 -5.67 -16.09 -12.15
CA MET A 631 -5.72 -14.64 -11.93
C MET A 631 -6.38 -14.31 -10.58
N ASN A 632 -7.53 -14.91 -10.29
CA ASN A 632 -8.22 -14.69 -9.03
C ASN A 632 -7.41 -15.21 -7.83
N GLN A 633 -6.73 -16.33 -8.00
CA GLN A 633 -5.85 -16.87 -6.96
C GLN A 633 -4.64 -15.97 -6.73
N ALA A 634 -4.02 -15.43 -7.77
CA ALA A 634 -2.94 -14.46 -7.67
C ALA A 634 -3.40 -13.16 -6.98
N ALA A 635 -4.63 -12.70 -7.25
CA ALA A 635 -5.21 -11.54 -6.58
C ALA A 635 -5.46 -11.80 -5.08
N VAL A 636 -5.96 -12.98 -4.71
CA VAL A 636 -6.11 -13.39 -3.30
C VAL A 636 -4.76 -13.49 -2.59
N GLU A 637 -3.72 -13.93 -3.29
CA GLU A 637 -2.35 -14.00 -2.79
C GLU A 637 -1.62 -12.64 -2.83
N LEU A 638 -2.34 -11.54 -3.18
CA LEU A 638 -1.82 -10.17 -3.30
C LEU A 638 -0.69 -10.02 -4.33
N ASN A 639 -0.59 -10.94 -5.27
CA ASN A 639 0.31 -10.86 -6.42
C ASN A 639 -0.40 -10.12 -7.57
N PHE A 640 -0.59 -8.82 -7.40
CA PHE A 640 -1.35 -7.98 -8.33
C PHE A 640 -0.71 -7.89 -9.71
N GLU A 641 0.59 -8.04 -9.81
CA GLU A 641 1.31 -8.00 -11.07
C GLU A 641 1.04 -9.25 -11.91
N LEU A 642 1.07 -10.42 -11.27
CA LEU A 642 0.66 -11.65 -11.92
C LEU A 642 -0.83 -11.61 -12.30
N ALA A 643 -1.68 -11.09 -11.42
CA ALA A 643 -3.10 -10.94 -11.70
C ALA A 643 -3.33 -10.01 -12.91
N ALA A 644 -2.60 -8.89 -13.02
CA ALA A 644 -2.67 -7.98 -14.15
C ALA A 644 -2.21 -8.63 -15.47
N LYS A 645 -1.08 -9.36 -15.47
CA LYS A 645 -0.59 -10.09 -16.64
C LYS A 645 -1.61 -11.15 -17.12
N LEU A 646 -2.11 -11.96 -16.19
CA LEU A 646 -3.11 -12.97 -16.51
C LEU A 646 -4.41 -12.35 -17.06
N ARG A 647 -4.80 -11.17 -16.55
CA ARG A 647 -5.94 -10.41 -17.08
C ARG A 647 -5.71 -9.99 -18.53
N ASP A 648 -4.56 -9.44 -18.84
CA ASP A 648 -4.23 -8.95 -20.17
C ASP A 648 -4.20 -10.09 -21.19
N GLU A 649 -3.68 -11.26 -20.80
CA GLU A 649 -3.76 -12.49 -21.60
C GLU A 649 -5.19 -12.99 -21.83
N ILE A 650 -6.01 -12.98 -20.78
CA ILE A 650 -7.44 -13.32 -20.89
C ILE A 650 -8.15 -12.37 -21.87
N ILE A 651 -7.78 -11.09 -21.88
CA ILE A 651 -8.34 -10.10 -22.82
C ILE A 651 -7.96 -10.45 -24.27
N GLU A 652 -6.70 -10.81 -24.54
CA GLU A 652 -6.26 -11.21 -25.87
C GLU A 652 -6.92 -12.49 -26.35
N LEU A 653 -6.98 -13.53 -25.50
CA LEU A 653 -7.67 -14.77 -25.83
C LEU A 653 -9.18 -14.58 -26.06
N LYS A 654 -9.82 -13.66 -25.34
CA LYS A 654 -11.22 -13.30 -25.56
C LYS A 654 -11.43 -12.57 -26.89
N LYS A 655 -10.50 -11.74 -27.35
CA LYS A 655 -10.54 -11.12 -28.68
C LYS A 655 -10.49 -12.21 -29.75
N HIS A 656 -9.55 -13.15 -29.67
CA HIS A 656 -9.46 -14.30 -30.56
C HIS A 656 -10.73 -15.16 -30.56
N LEU A 657 -11.35 -15.35 -29.40
CA LEU A 657 -12.62 -16.09 -29.30
C LEU A 657 -13.78 -15.38 -30.03
N VAL A 658 -13.83 -14.03 -29.94
CA VAL A 658 -14.83 -13.22 -30.65
C VAL A 658 -14.61 -13.31 -32.16
N ASP A 659 -13.38 -13.25 -32.63
CA ASP A 659 -13.03 -13.33 -34.04
C ASP A 659 -13.39 -14.71 -34.60
N LEU A 660 -13.18 -15.81 -33.85
CA LEU A 660 -13.56 -17.16 -34.19
C LEU A 660 -15.09 -17.38 -34.24
N THR A 661 -15.84 -16.67 -33.41
CA THR A 661 -17.31 -16.77 -33.37
C THR A 661 -17.99 -15.86 -34.41
N ALA A 662 -17.28 -14.90 -34.99
CA ALA A 662 -17.75 -13.99 -36.04
C ALA A 662 -17.50 -14.53 -37.47
N MET A 663 -16.69 -15.59 -37.61
CA MET A 663 -16.50 -16.36 -38.85
C MET A 663 -17.51 -17.53 -38.93
#